data_b35d9380b58f60ed8d968fc3678c667a
#
_entry.id   b35d9380b58f60ed8d968fc3678c667a
#
_cell.length_a   1.000
_cell.length_b   1.000
_cell.length_c   1.000
_cell.angle_alpha   90.00
_cell.angle_beta   90.00
_cell.angle_gamma   90.00
#
_symmetry.space_group_name_H-M   'P 1'
#
loop_
_entity.id
_entity.type
_entity.pdbx_description
1 polymer ?
#
loop_
_entity_poly.entity_id
_entity_poly.type
_entity_poly.pdbx_seq_one_letter_code
_entity_poly.pdbx_strand_id
1 'polypeptide(L)'
;MLFALVCLVGVIFSVLSTLAWFRKKNFLEAFVMGVIMWFFAHIFASMGLFVIDRYTIFRAGCGAAAISAAVFAVMLFRYNGKPFRLHHMIKDKYSIRNMLIPILISLIAVPFVSAKNEFFGMGQDQGVYQTQAILFMNGDTKRQKDLAEYSDLETDHERELFRNDVSEELHGYDIPNEDYPDTVYDRSVSDVSGIIHGIPTYSALLAMWGTLFGMENMQGFETIIYICLIFLVHFICRNLKLKDVTSVCACVGTAAAPVVIWVAKSSLTEMVLSLIPVLFLYFLTDDESPDSKWLSVIPIAVFGCYHVSLYTMLPMFVLIYGGMYVFTRERQYAVLMPVTVAGYLGSYFMMRQIQPMYTMNNYSPVFFAGVNVNNITTVVTIVSAAAFAAVLLFAFIVTKRTPKNFSATKFARGAGDSKVFNMLLRLMLILPTAFIIARAVLKYSGWSEANHLTLVGFAVNTGLILFPLGIVFACISPKFFAERPQKLVLFIMFFYCILFYSTFLRFEIQHYYYYSRYLAPFIPIAMIFCAAVLDRFGGKLLIPVTAAGIIYLVPYDTFLMENKDDSRIEWSILSDLADFADENECIVISRSYVSRLWLPLRSMTGAKAVPEDENDPEQIERLAARYGRVLVLTDKSLYAEDYTLVYSNVLHHIEDDLNTTGKIAPMSLGYWSVDEDIRIYSYDKYRFMYTAAEDYSRMSGVSGLESYFCWTDSEEAQVECLLYPDDYYITLELGGVLPLDMIGTDSFEVTLLLDGEKVGTQFITADNNGGKLVYKVDEDKIKDGENVLEIQTPVWKAAVLNPADTRTLGIPIKSVRFSPAS
;
A
#
# COMPACT_ATOMS: atom_id res chain seq x y z
N MET A 1 -0.77 2.45 23.78
CA MET A 1 -0.01 3.48 24.54
C MET A 1 1.49 3.13 24.66
N LEU A 2 1.91 1.98 25.20
CA LEU A 2 3.34 1.62 25.35
C LEU A 2 4.09 1.60 24.02
N PHE A 3 3.50 1.01 22.98
CA PHE A 3 4.08 0.96 21.63
C PHE A 3 4.33 2.37 21.06
N ALA A 4 3.36 3.28 21.19
CA ALA A 4 3.52 4.65 20.75
C ALA A 4 4.67 5.38 21.47
N LEU A 5 4.85 5.11 22.76
CA LEU A 5 5.98 5.65 23.52
C LEU A 5 7.32 5.12 23.00
N VAL A 6 7.42 3.81 22.69
CA VAL A 6 8.62 3.20 22.10
C VAL A 6 8.96 3.83 20.75
N CYS A 7 7.97 4.00 19.87
CA CYS A 7 8.14 4.66 18.59
C CYS A 7 8.61 6.11 18.76
N LEU A 8 7.97 6.88 19.65
CA LEU A 8 8.36 8.26 19.93
C LEU A 8 9.81 8.38 20.41
N VAL A 9 10.20 7.52 21.35
CA VAL A 9 11.60 7.46 21.86
C VAL A 9 12.57 7.14 20.72
N GLY A 10 12.21 6.20 19.84
CA GLY A 10 13.02 5.85 18.67
C GLY A 10 13.19 7.02 17.69
N VAL A 11 12.10 7.72 17.36
CA VAL A 11 12.14 8.93 16.52
C VAL A 11 13.04 9.98 17.14
N ILE A 12 12.90 10.23 18.45
CA ILE A 12 13.73 11.22 19.18
C ILE A 12 15.20 10.85 19.06
N PHE A 13 15.60 9.60 19.33
CA PHE A 13 17.00 9.18 19.21
C PHE A 13 17.50 9.26 17.76
N SER A 14 16.68 8.91 16.78
CA SER A 14 17.03 9.04 15.36
C SER A 14 17.30 10.50 14.97
N VAL A 15 16.41 11.42 15.37
CA VAL A 15 16.58 12.87 15.14
C VAL A 15 17.81 13.40 15.88
N LEU A 16 18.03 13.02 17.13
CA LEU A 16 19.21 13.40 17.89
C LEU A 16 20.51 12.89 17.23
N SER A 17 20.51 11.69 16.68
CA SER A 17 21.64 11.10 15.95
C SER A 17 22.00 11.91 14.71
N THR A 18 21.00 12.28 13.91
CA THR A 18 21.21 13.08 12.69
C THR A 18 21.58 14.54 13.02
N LEU A 19 21.02 15.13 14.06
CA LEU A 19 21.45 16.43 14.57
C LEU A 19 22.93 16.42 15.01
N ALA A 20 23.38 15.32 15.63
CA ALA A 20 24.77 15.14 16.01
C ALA A 20 25.68 14.93 14.81
N TRP A 21 25.23 14.18 13.79
CA TRP A 21 25.99 13.91 12.57
C TRP A 21 26.12 15.16 11.69
N PHE A 22 24.99 15.82 11.42
CA PHE A 22 24.93 16.99 10.54
C PHE A 22 25.15 18.31 11.27
N ARG A 23 26.16 18.38 12.15
CA ARG A 23 26.42 19.53 13.04
C ARG A 23 26.59 20.89 12.32
N LYS A 24 26.91 20.87 11.02
CA LYS A 24 27.11 22.06 10.18
C LYS A 24 25.87 22.38 9.34
N LYS A 25 24.88 21.50 9.34
CA LYS A 25 23.67 21.63 8.55
C LYS A 25 22.57 22.34 9.31
N ASN A 26 21.56 22.74 8.60
CA ASN A 26 20.34 23.30 9.18
C ASN A 26 19.60 22.28 10.06
N PHE A 27 18.92 22.78 11.10
CA PHE A 27 18.11 21.94 11.98
C PHE A 27 17.08 21.10 11.22
N LEU A 28 16.34 21.72 10.26
CA LEU A 28 15.27 21.06 9.52
C LEU A 28 15.84 19.97 8.59
N GLU A 29 17.01 20.18 7.98
CA GLU A 29 17.69 19.16 7.17
C GLU A 29 18.04 17.95 8.02
N ALA A 30 18.61 18.16 9.21
CA ALA A 30 18.92 17.09 10.14
C ALA A 30 17.66 16.40 10.68
N PHE A 31 16.56 17.15 10.92
CA PHE A 31 15.28 16.63 11.35
C PHE A 31 14.67 15.71 10.30
N VAL A 32 14.56 16.15 9.04
CA VAL A 32 14.03 15.35 7.94
C VAL A 32 14.85 14.06 7.77
N MET A 33 16.17 14.16 7.81
CA MET A 33 17.06 12.99 7.77
C MET A 33 16.80 12.04 8.95
N GLY A 34 16.51 12.58 10.15
CA GLY A 34 16.18 11.79 11.33
C GLY A 34 14.88 11.00 11.17
N VAL A 35 13.86 11.63 10.59
CA VAL A 35 12.60 10.94 10.28
C VAL A 35 12.82 9.80 9.28
N ILE A 36 13.57 10.04 8.21
CA ILE A 36 13.88 9.00 7.23
C ILE A 36 14.67 7.84 7.88
N MET A 37 15.67 8.17 8.69
CA MET A 37 16.50 7.15 9.37
C MET A 37 15.71 6.33 10.39
N TRP A 38 14.63 6.87 10.97
CA TRP A 38 13.70 6.12 11.81
C TRP A 38 12.97 5.03 11.01
N PHE A 39 12.39 5.37 9.85
CA PHE A 39 11.77 4.36 8.98
C PHE A 39 12.78 3.30 8.54
N PHE A 40 14.01 3.69 8.22
CA PHE A 40 15.07 2.77 7.85
C PHE A 40 15.49 1.85 9.02
N ALA A 41 15.58 2.38 10.23
CA ALA A 41 15.82 1.59 11.43
C ALA A 41 14.70 0.54 11.65
N HIS A 42 13.46 0.90 11.36
CA HIS A 42 12.33 -0.01 11.46
C HIS A 42 12.40 -1.12 10.40
N ILE A 43 12.77 -0.79 9.15
CA ILE A 43 13.01 -1.78 8.09
C ILE A 43 14.11 -2.77 8.49
N PHE A 44 15.26 -2.27 8.99
CA PHE A 44 16.35 -3.14 9.44
C PHE A 44 15.97 -4.04 10.61
N ALA A 45 15.26 -3.49 11.61
CA ALA A 45 14.79 -4.24 12.76
C ALA A 45 13.79 -5.33 12.33
N SER A 46 12.83 -4.98 11.49
CA SER A 46 11.83 -5.91 10.97
C SER A 46 12.50 -7.03 10.16
N MET A 47 13.40 -6.69 9.23
CA MET A 47 14.14 -7.66 8.42
C MET A 47 14.92 -8.65 9.29
N GLY A 48 15.66 -8.14 10.28
CA GLY A 48 16.39 -8.99 11.21
C GLY A 48 15.48 -9.95 11.99
N LEU A 49 14.32 -9.48 12.43
CA LEU A 49 13.34 -10.29 13.14
C LEU A 49 12.65 -11.32 12.24
N PHE A 50 12.39 -10.99 10.97
CA PHE A 50 11.87 -11.95 9.99
C PHE A 50 12.88 -13.06 9.68
N VAL A 51 14.17 -12.73 9.58
CA VAL A 51 15.22 -13.74 9.34
C VAL A 51 15.28 -14.77 10.46
N ILE A 52 15.12 -14.34 11.72
CA ILE A 52 15.16 -15.23 12.89
C ILE A 52 13.77 -15.75 13.31
N ASP A 53 12.73 -15.47 12.50
CA ASP A 53 11.33 -15.86 12.75
C ASP A 53 10.79 -15.46 14.14
N ARG A 54 11.05 -14.20 14.52
CA ARG A 54 10.67 -13.62 15.81
C ARG A 54 9.97 -12.27 15.67
N TYR A 55 9.46 -11.98 14.48
CA TYR A 55 8.79 -10.71 14.21
C TYR A 55 7.51 -10.57 15.06
N THR A 56 7.38 -9.42 15.67
CA THR A 56 6.14 -8.81 16.15
C THR A 56 6.30 -7.30 16.03
N ILE A 57 5.21 -6.57 15.85
CA ILE A 57 5.22 -5.10 15.70
C ILE A 57 5.94 -4.45 16.88
N PHE A 58 5.65 -4.90 18.11
CA PHE A 58 6.28 -4.38 19.32
C PHE A 58 7.80 -4.62 19.36
N ARG A 59 8.26 -5.82 19.00
CA ARG A 59 9.69 -6.13 18.92
C ARG A 59 10.39 -5.34 17.83
N ALA A 60 9.74 -5.13 16.67
CA ALA A 60 10.27 -4.32 15.59
C ALA A 60 10.42 -2.85 16.02
N GLY A 61 9.43 -2.28 16.71
CA GLY A 61 9.51 -0.95 17.29
C GLY A 61 10.64 -0.83 18.32
N CYS A 62 10.77 -1.78 19.24
CA CYS A 62 11.88 -1.82 20.19
C CYS A 62 13.25 -1.95 19.51
N GLY A 63 13.35 -2.80 18.48
CA GLY A 63 14.56 -2.96 17.68
C GLY A 63 14.97 -1.67 16.97
N ALA A 64 14.01 -0.98 16.34
CA ALA A 64 14.25 0.31 15.69
C ALA A 64 14.68 1.38 16.70
N ALA A 65 14.05 1.43 17.87
CA ALA A 65 14.44 2.35 18.94
C ALA A 65 15.86 2.03 19.47
N ALA A 66 16.19 0.75 19.63
CA ALA A 66 17.52 0.30 20.04
C ALA A 66 18.60 0.65 19.01
N ILE A 67 18.35 0.46 17.70
CA ILE A 67 19.24 0.89 16.61
C ILE A 67 19.47 2.39 16.69
N SER A 68 18.39 3.19 16.78
CA SER A 68 18.48 4.65 16.87
C SER A 68 19.27 5.12 18.10
N ALA A 69 19.01 4.51 19.26
CA ALA A 69 19.73 4.80 20.50
C ALA A 69 21.22 4.41 20.42
N ALA A 70 21.54 3.25 19.81
CA ALA A 70 22.92 2.83 19.61
C ALA A 70 23.69 3.79 18.69
N VAL A 71 23.08 4.23 17.59
CA VAL A 71 23.66 5.24 16.70
C VAL A 71 23.91 6.55 17.47
N PHE A 72 22.95 6.98 18.28
CA PHE A 72 23.11 8.18 19.12
C PHE A 72 24.23 8.03 20.13
N ALA A 73 24.35 6.88 20.80
CA ALA A 73 25.45 6.57 21.73
C ALA A 73 26.82 6.66 21.04
N VAL A 74 26.93 6.09 19.81
CA VAL A 74 28.15 6.22 18.99
C VAL A 74 28.47 7.67 18.70
N MET A 75 27.46 8.50 18.41
CA MET A 75 27.67 9.94 18.17
C MET A 75 28.11 10.67 19.45
N LEU A 76 27.52 10.35 20.58
CA LEU A 76 27.95 10.89 21.89
C LEU A 76 29.44 10.57 22.15
N PHE A 77 29.82 9.30 21.95
CA PHE A 77 31.21 8.88 22.13
C PHE A 77 32.17 9.61 21.16
N ARG A 78 31.80 9.65 19.86
CA ARG A 78 32.57 10.32 18.82
C ARG A 78 32.84 11.80 19.11
N TYR A 79 31.91 12.49 19.77
CA TYR A 79 32.01 13.90 20.05
C TYR A 79 32.27 14.21 21.52
N ASN A 80 32.81 13.26 22.29
CA ASN A 80 33.20 13.42 23.70
C ASN A 80 32.08 14.05 24.56
N GLY A 81 30.86 13.53 24.42
CA GLY A 81 29.68 14.02 25.16
C GLY A 81 29.14 15.39 24.72
N LYS A 82 29.67 16.00 23.68
CA LYS A 82 29.24 17.29 23.14
C LYS A 82 28.70 17.18 21.71
N PRO A 83 27.59 16.41 21.51
CA PRO A 83 27.08 16.11 20.15
C PRO A 83 26.50 17.36 19.46
N PHE A 84 25.99 18.33 20.21
CA PHE A 84 25.25 19.46 19.65
C PHE A 84 26.03 20.77 19.67
N ARG A 85 25.87 21.53 18.57
CA ARG A 85 26.26 22.94 18.47
C ARG A 85 25.01 23.75 18.10
N LEU A 86 24.02 23.82 19.01
CA LEU A 86 22.74 24.51 18.77
C LEU A 86 22.94 25.94 18.24
N HIS A 87 23.97 26.63 18.69
CA HIS A 87 24.21 28.00 18.28
C HIS A 87 24.47 28.18 16.77
N HIS A 88 25.08 27.17 16.10
CA HIS A 88 25.30 27.22 14.66
C HIS A 88 24.05 26.83 13.85
N MET A 89 23.17 26.02 14.42
CA MET A 89 21.98 25.51 13.73
C MET A 89 20.86 26.55 13.58
N ILE A 90 20.84 27.56 14.46
CA ILE A 90 19.77 28.58 14.52
C ILE A 90 20.21 29.91 13.89
N LYS A 91 21.52 30.20 13.82
CA LYS A 91 22.05 31.55 13.54
C LYS A 91 22.12 31.91 12.05
N ASP A 92 21.91 30.96 11.14
CA ASP A 92 22.02 31.25 9.72
C ASP A 92 20.69 31.81 9.19
N LYS A 93 20.60 33.14 9.11
CA LYS A 93 19.43 33.88 8.60
C LYS A 93 19.07 33.52 7.14
N TYR A 94 20.05 33.08 6.35
CA TYR A 94 19.84 32.55 5.00
C TYR A 94 19.21 31.16 5.02
N SER A 95 19.48 30.38 6.05
CA SER A 95 18.99 29.02 6.24
C SER A 95 17.45 28.96 6.38
N ILE A 96 16.84 29.88 7.16
CA ILE A 96 15.38 29.87 7.37
C ILE A 96 14.65 30.20 6.07
N ARG A 97 15.10 31.21 5.33
CA ARG A 97 14.47 31.60 4.06
C ARG A 97 14.46 30.45 3.06
N ASN A 98 15.57 29.72 2.97
CA ASN A 98 15.69 28.60 2.02
C ASN A 98 14.82 27.40 2.45
N MET A 99 14.54 27.21 3.73
CA MET A 99 13.65 26.16 4.23
C MET A 99 12.19 26.44 4.00
N LEU A 100 11.78 27.69 3.83
CA LEU A 100 10.41 28.04 3.48
C LEU A 100 9.99 27.46 2.13
N ILE A 101 10.91 27.29 1.17
CA ILE A 101 10.62 26.76 -0.17
C ILE A 101 10.01 25.36 -0.07
N PRO A 102 10.72 24.33 0.43
CA PRO A 102 10.15 22.98 0.49
C PRO A 102 8.96 22.88 1.47
N ILE A 103 8.89 23.70 2.51
CA ILE A 103 7.72 23.76 3.41
C ILE A 103 6.48 24.21 2.64
N LEU A 104 6.55 25.34 1.94
CA LEU A 104 5.40 25.87 1.19
C LEU A 104 4.97 24.92 0.07
N ILE A 105 5.93 24.34 -0.65
CA ILE A 105 5.61 23.36 -1.69
C ILE A 105 4.93 22.12 -1.07
N SER A 106 5.43 21.61 0.04
CA SER A 106 4.84 20.48 0.72
C SER A 106 3.43 20.77 1.22
N LEU A 107 3.19 21.96 1.82
CA LEU A 107 1.86 22.37 2.27
C LEU A 107 0.84 22.45 1.12
N ILE A 108 1.27 22.90 -0.07
CA ILE A 108 0.42 22.93 -1.26
C ILE A 108 0.20 21.51 -1.82
N ALA A 109 1.21 20.65 -1.74
CA ALA A 109 1.19 19.32 -2.33
C ALA A 109 0.46 18.26 -1.47
N VAL A 110 0.44 18.40 -0.14
CA VAL A 110 -0.21 17.44 0.78
C VAL A 110 -1.68 17.15 0.44
N PRO A 111 -2.53 18.12 0.09
CA PRO A 111 -3.92 17.84 -0.27
C PRO A 111 -4.07 16.82 -1.42
N PHE A 112 -3.15 16.79 -2.38
CA PHE A 112 -3.19 15.86 -3.51
C PHE A 112 -2.94 14.39 -3.11
N VAL A 113 -2.30 14.16 -1.97
CA VAL A 113 -1.96 12.82 -1.47
C VAL A 113 -2.75 12.44 -0.21
N SER A 114 -3.66 13.31 0.26
CA SER A 114 -4.40 13.09 1.51
C SER A 114 -5.53 12.07 1.35
N ALA A 115 -6.23 12.08 0.23
CA ALA A 115 -7.23 11.06 -0.09
C ALA A 115 -6.52 9.80 -0.57
N LYS A 116 -6.33 8.83 0.31
CA LYS A 116 -5.63 7.59 0.01
C LYS A 116 -6.47 6.68 -0.87
N ASN A 117 -5.80 5.90 -1.72
CA ASN A 117 -6.44 4.81 -2.45
C ASN A 117 -6.71 3.67 -1.47
N GLU A 118 -7.93 3.13 -1.49
CA GLU A 118 -8.32 2.03 -0.62
C GLU A 118 -8.34 0.72 -1.41
N PHE A 119 -7.55 -0.24 -0.98
CA PHE A 119 -7.46 -1.54 -1.61
C PHE A 119 -7.19 -2.61 -0.55
N PHE A 120 -8.19 -2.83 0.31
CA PHE A 120 -8.05 -3.77 1.43
C PHE A 120 -8.24 -5.24 1.05
N GLY A 121 -8.65 -5.51 -0.16
CA GLY A 121 -8.74 -6.87 -0.71
C GLY A 121 -7.43 -7.31 -1.36
N MET A 122 -7.20 -8.60 -1.44
CA MET A 122 -6.08 -9.17 -2.19
C MET A 122 -6.31 -9.08 -3.71
N GLY A 123 -5.43 -9.63 -4.52
CA GLY A 123 -5.53 -9.66 -5.98
C GLY A 123 -4.62 -8.68 -6.70
N GLN A 124 -4.06 -7.69 -5.98
CA GLN A 124 -2.98 -6.81 -6.45
C GLN A 124 -2.01 -6.50 -5.31
N ASP A 125 -0.80 -6.04 -5.63
CA ASP A 125 0.26 -5.77 -4.65
C ASP A 125 -0.21 -4.89 -3.49
N GLN A 126 -1.06 -3.89 -3.74
CA GLN A 126 -1.58 -2.98 -2.73
C GLN A 126 -2.34 -3.73 -1.62
N GLY A 127 -3.32 -4.53 -2.00
CA GLY A 127 -4.13 -5.30 -1.07
C GLY A 127 -3.33 -6.40 -0.38
N VAL A 128 -2.38 -7.01 -1.09
CA VAL A 128 -1.46 -8.00 -0.53
C VAL A 128 -0.67 -7.42 0.63
N TYR A 129 -0.10 -6.23 0.47
CA TYR A 129 0.67 -5.57 1.54
C TYR A 129 -0.22 -5.12 2.70
N GLN A 130 -1.43 -4.64 2.42
CA GLN A 130 -2.38 -4.25 3.47
C GLN A 130 -2.87 -5.46 4.26
N THR A 131 -3.26 -6.55 3.58
CA THR A 131 -3.67 -7.80 4.24
C THR A 131 -2.56 -8.36 5.13
N GLN A 132 -1.32 -8.37 4.64
CA GLN A 132 -0.19 -8.80 5.46
C GLN A 132 0.03 -7.88 6.66
N ALA A 133 -0.25 -6.58 6.52
CA ALA A 133 -0.17 -5.66 7.65
C ALA A 133 -1.26 -5.94 8.69
N ILE A 134 -2.49 -6.23 8.27
CA ILE A 134 -3.59 -6.63 9.16
C ILE A 134 -3.20 -7.89 9.96
N LEU A 135 -2.67 -8.92 9.28
CA LEU A 135 -2.16 -10.12 9.94
C LEU A 135 -1.12 -9.79 11.02
N PHE A 136 -0.17 -8.93 10.71
CA PHE A 136 0.84 -8.52 11.70
C PHE A 136 0.24 -7.75 12.88
N MET A 137 -0.79 -6.94 12.64
CA MET A 137 -1.49 -6.21 13.69
C MET A 137 -2.27 -7.15 14.62
N ASN A 138 -2.79 -8.23 14.09
CA ASN A 138 -3.48 -9.28 14.85
C ASN A 138 -2.50 -10.29 15.52
N GLY A 139 -1.21 -10.10 15.33
CA GLY A 139 -0.18 -10.93 16.00
C GLY A 139 0.24 -12.15 15.19
N ASP A 140 -0.23 -12.32 13.99
CA ASP A 140 0.12 -13.38 13.08
C ASP A 140 1.58 -13.27 12.59
N THR A 141 2.08 -14.37 12.09
CA THR A 141 3.41 -14.44 11.49
C THR A 141 3.34 -14.31 9.96
N LYS A 142 4.49 -14.08 9.33
CA LYS A 142 4.61 -14.03 7.86
C LYS A 142 4.16 -15.33 7.17
N ARG A 143 4.22 -16.46 7.86
CA ARG A 143 3.85 -17.78 7.36
C ARG A 143 2.60 -18.22 8.07
N GLN A 144 1.53 -18.41 7.33
CA GLN A 144 0.32 -19.07 7.81
C GLN A 144 0.60 -20.55 7.85
N LYS A 145 0.62 -21.10 9.05
CA LYS A 145 0.70 -22.54 9.30
C LYS A 145 -0.71 -23.02 9.59
N ASP A 146 -0.95 -24.28 9.24
CA ASP A 146 -2.19 -24.98 9.60
C ASP A 146 -3.43 -24.22 9.12
N LEU A 147 -3.61 -24.14 7.81
CA LEU A 147 -4.88 -23.68 7.25
C LEU A 147 -5.93 -24.73 7.64
N ALA A 148 -6.51 -24.54 8.83
CA ALA A 148 -7.45 -25.48 9.43
C ALA A 148 -8.65 -25.73 8.51
N GLU A 149 -9.01 -24.72 7.73
CA GLU A 149 -10.06 -24.81 6.72
C GLU A 149 -9.83 -25.94 5.73
N TYR A 150 -8.56 -26.15 5.32
CA TYR A 150 -8.21 -27.22 4.37
C TYR A 150 -8.42 -28.61 4.96
N SER A 151 -8.16 -28.80 6.25
CA SER A 151 -8.41 -30.08 6.94
C SER A 151 -9.92 -30.34 7.13
N ASP A 152 -10.72 -29.29 7.07
CA ASP A 152 -12.16 -29.35 7.27
C ASP A 152 -12.92 -29.66 5.97
N LEU A 153 -12.26 -29.55 4.80
CA LEU A 153 -12.84 -29.91 3.51
C LEU A 153 -12.92 -31.43 3.37
N GLU A 154 -14.09 -31.94 3.05
CA GLU A 154 -14.35 -33.38 3.05
C GLU A 154 -14.01 -34.05 1.73
N THR A 155 -14.23 -33.34 0.61
CA THR A 155 -14.01 -33.92 -0.71
C THR A 155 -12.65 -33.54 -1.31
N ASP A 156 -12.10 -34.40 -2.17
CA ASP A 156 -10.86 -34.06 -2.90
C ASP A 156 -11.08 -32.90 -3.86
N HIS A 157 -12.32 -32.74 -4.36
CA HIS A 157 -12.68 -31.61 -5.22
C HIS A 157 -12.69 -30.28 -4.47
N GLU A 158 -13.26 -30.20 -3.28
CA GLU A 158 -13.20 -29.00 -2.42
C GLU A 158 -11.75 -28.63 -2.09
N ARG A 159 -10.90 -29.64 -1.81
CA ARG A 159 -9.48 -29.41 -1.56
C ARG A 159 -8.72 -28.89 -2.78
N GLU A 160 -9.10 -29.39 -3.96
CA GLU A 160 -8.54 -28.93 -5.23
C GLU A 160 -9.00 -27.50 -5.54
N LEU A 161 -10.28 -27.18 -5.38
CA LEU A 161 -10.79 -25.82 -5.51
C LEU A 161 -10.10 -24.87 -4.55
N PHE A 162 -9.97 -25.23 -3.29
CA PHE A 162 -9.27 -24.41 -2.31
C PHE A 162 -7.82 -24.15 -2.74
N ARG A 163 -7.10 -25.16 -3.20
CA ARG A 163 -5.73 -24.98 -3.68
C ARG A 163 -5.67 -24.07 -4.90
N ASN A 164 -6.54 -24.27 -5.87
CA ASN A 164 -6.53 -23.53 -7.12
C ASN A 164 -7.00 -22.09 -6.89
N ASP A 165 -8.13 -21.89 -6.24
CA ASP A 165 -8.69 -20.56 -6.01
C ASP A 165 -7.84 -19.75 -5.03
N VAL A 166 -7.18 -20.39 -4.07
CA VAL A 166 -6.28 -19.70 -3.13
C VAL A 166 -4.88 -19.52 -3.70
N SER A 167 -4.39 -20.35 -4.63
CA SER A 167 -3.02 -20.26 -5.16
C SER A 167 -2.91 -19.63 -6.54
N GLU A 168 -3.84 -19.90 -7.47
CA GLU A 168 -3.73 -19.44 -8.85
C GLU A 168 -4.41 -18.10 -9.08
N GLU A 169 -5.55 -17.86 -8.45
CA GLU A 169 -6.27 -16.58 -8.56
C GLU A 169 -5.87 -15.57 -7.51
N LEU A 170 -5.33 -16.01 -6.38
CA LEU A 170 -4.71 -15.14 -5.40
C LEU A 170 -3.33 -14.68 -5.88
N HIS A 171 -3.30 -13.71 -6.75
CA HIS A 171 -2.09 -12.95 -6.97
C HIS A 171 -1.61 -12.39 -5.63
N GLY A 172 -0.79 -13.16 -4.93
CA GLY A 172 -0.23 -12.70 -3.66
C GLY A 172 -0.13 -13.71 -2.54
N TYR A 173 -0.59 -14.94 -2.72
CA TYR A 173 -0.46 -16.00 -1.71
C TYR A 173 0.19 -17.23 -2.30
N ASP A 174 1.44 -17.49 -1.91
CA ASP A 174 2.23 -18.60 -2.43
C ASP A 174 1.96 -19.87 -1.63
N ILE A 175 1.19 -20.80 -2.18
CA ILE A 175 1.05 -22.17 -1.65
C ILE A 175 2.04 -23.07 -2.39
N PRO A 176 2.78 -23.96 -1.70
CA PRO A 176 3.66 -24.92 -2.34
C PRO A 176 2.89 -25.88 -3.23
N ASN A 177 3.25 -25.93 -4.50
CA ASN A 177 2.71 -26.88 -5.46
C ASN A 177 3.77 -27.87 -5.96
N GLU A 178 3.38 -28.84 -6.82
CA GLU A 178 4.28 -29.87 -7.35
C GLU A 178 5.42 -29.31 -8.23
N ASP A 179 5.25 -28.14 -8.83
CA ASP A 179 6.25 -27.49 -9.69
C ASP A 179 7.41 -26.88 -8.88
N TYR A 180 7.20 -26.64 -7.59
CA TYR A 180 8.21 -26.08 -6.66
C TYR A 180 8.41 -26.95 -5.39
N PRO A 181 8.68 -28.27 -5.56
CA PRO A 181 8.55 -29.21 -4.46
C PRO A 181 9.68 -29.20 -3.45
N ASP A 182 10.90 -28.81 -3.79
CA ASP A 182 12.07 -29.35 -3.10
C ASP A 182 12.92 -28.35 -2.30
N THR A 183 12.70 -27.08 -2.43
CA THR A 183 13.77 -26.19 -1.96
C THR A 183 13.42 -25.34 -0.75
N VAL A 184 12.17 -25.37 -0.27
CA VAL A 184 11.73 -24.36 0.67
C VAL A 184 10.74 -24.82 1.73
N TYR A 185 9.96 -25.85 1.44
CA TYR A 185 8.93 -26.35 2.35
C TYR A 185 9.27 -27.77 2.76
N ASP A 186 9.20 -28.01 4.05
CA ASP A 186 9.37 -29.35 4.61
C ASP A 186 8.16 -30.21 4.17
N ARG A 187 8.38 -31.17 3.29
CA ARG A 187 7.35 -32.11 2.80
C ARG A 187 6.75 -32.98 3.91
N SER A 188 7.35 -32.98 5.08
CA SER A 188 6.84 -33.75 6.22
C SER A 188 5.59 -33.13 6.84
N VAL A 189 5.24 -31.91 6.45
CA VAL A 189 4.04 -31.22 6.93
C VAL A 189 2.89 -31.57 6.00
N SER A 190 2.00 -32.42 6.49
CA SER A 190 0.73 -32.79 5.82
C SER A 190 -0.22 -31.58 5.67
N ASP A 191 0.16 -30.43 6.23
CA ASP A 191 -0.68 -29.26 6.38
C ASP A 191 -0.36 -28.22 5.31
N VAL A 192 -1.39 -27.72 4.66
CA VAL A 192 -1.28 -26.63 3.70
C VAL A 192 -0.84 -25.38 4.44
N SER A 193 0.34 -24.89 4.13
CA SER A 193 0.85 -23.62 4.65
C SER A 193 1.16 -22.68 3.52
N GLY A 194 0.91 -21.41 3.71
CA GLY A 194 1.16 -20.41 2.70
C GLY A 194 1.96 -19.22 3.21
N ILE A 195 2.54 -18.47 2.29
CA ILE A 195 3.28 -17.24 2.59
C ILE A 195 2.73 -16.14 1.68
N ILE A 196 2.33 -15.03 2.27
CA ILE A 196 1.89 -13.87 1.50
C ILE A 196 3.05 -13.35 0.65
N HIS A 197 2.75 -13.04 -0.60
CA HIS A 197 3.69 -12.56 -1.60
C HIS A 197 4.38 -11.25 -1.17
N GLY A 198 5.59 -11.02 -1.65
CA GLY A 198 6.34 -9.80 -1.38
C GLY A 198 7.23 -9.85 -0.13
N ILE A 199 8.15 -8.90 -0.04
CA ILE A 199 9.04 -8.77 1.13
C ILE A 199 8.28 -8.09 2.27
N PRO A 200 8.19 -8.70 3.46
CA PRO A 200 7.26 -8.29 4.50
C PRO A 200 7.63 -6.98 5.22
N THR A 201 8.78 -6.40 4.92
CA THR A 201 9.24 -5.17 5.61
C THR A 201 8.43 -3.93 5.28
N TYR A 202 7.79 -3.87 4.09
CA TYR A 202 6.85 -2.81 3.77
C TYR A 202 5.55 -2.96 4.57
N SER A 203 4.98 -4.15 4.58
CA SER A 203 3.80 -4.45 5.39
C SER A 203 4.05 -4.24 6.89
N ALA A 204 5.30 -4.42 7.35
CA ALA A 204 5.69 -4.08 8.71
C ALA A 204 5.63 -2.55 8.98
N LEU A 205 5.90 -1.70 8.00
CA LEU A 205 5.72 -0.24 8.12
C LEU A 205 4.23 0.12 8.15
N LEU A 206 3.42 -0.48 7.27
CA LEU A 206 1.95 -0.32 7.28
C LEU A 206 1.38 -0.74 8.65
N ALA A 207 1.77 -1.91 9.15
CA ALA A 207 1.32 -2.42 10.45
C ALA A 207 1.76 -1.53 11.62
N MET A 208 2.99 -1.02 11.59
CA MET A 208 3.46 -0.04 12.58
C MET A 208 2.58 1.19 12.60
N TRP A 209 2.31 1.75 11.43
CA TRP A 209 1.52 2.97 11.31
C TRP A 209 0.04 2.74 11.66
N GLY A 210 -0.55 1.64 11.17
CA GLY A 210 -1.91 1.23 11.49
C GLY A 210 -2.13 0.98 12.99
N THR A 211 -1.13 0.37 13.69
CA THR A 211 -1.18 0.21 15.15
C THR A 211 -1.16 1.55 15.91
N LEU A 212 -0.57 2.59 15.33
CA LEU A 212 -0.49 3.92 15.94
C LEU A 212 -1.72 4.80 15.64
N PHE A 213 -2.30 4.69 14.46
CA PHE A 213 -3.27 5.64 13.93
C PHE A 213 -4.58 5.02 13.39
N GLY A 214 -4.77 3.71 13.58
CA GLY A 214 -5.91 2.95 13.04
C GLY A 214 -5.60 2.24 11.73
N MET A 215 -6.25 1.08 11.52
CA MET A 215 -6.04 0.27 10.32
C MET A 215 -6.39 1.03 9.04
N GLU A 216 -7.45 1.79 9.07
CA GLU A 216 -7.91 2.66 7.98
C GLU A 216 -6.87 3.70 7.54
N ASN A 217 -5.93 4.05 8.43
CA ASN A 217 -4.90 5.05 8.21
C ASN A 217 -3.50 4.45 7.98
N MET A 218 -3.37 3.13 7.78
CA MET A 218 -2.06 2.45 7.73
C MET A 218 -1.11 3.02 6.66
N GLN A 219 -1.62 3.63 5.61
CA GLN A 219 -0.84 4.26 4.52
C GLN A 219 -0.37 5.70 4.86
N GLY A 220 -0.80 6.26 5.99
CA GLY A 220 -0.55 7.68 6.30
C GLY A 220 0.93 8.08 6.34
N PHE A 221 1.84 7.15 6.66
CA PHE A 221 3.27 7.41 6.68
C PHE A 221 3.83 7.78 5.28
N GLU A 222 3.20 7.33 4.19
CA GLU A 222 3.66 7.64 2.83
C GLU A 222 3.56 9.12 2.50
N THR A 223 2.58 9.83 3.09
CA THR A 223 2.53 11.30 3.01
C THR A 223 3.78 11.94 3.64
N ILE A 224 4.28 11.38 4.75
CA ILE A 224 5.51 11.86 5.38
C ILE A 224 6.71 11.58 4.48
N ILE A 225 6.78 10.40 3.88
CA ILE A 225 7.84 10.05 2.93
C ILE A 225 7.82 10.98 1.71
N TYR A 226 6.65 11.27 1.17
CA TYR A 226 6.46 12.23 0.07
C TYR A 226 6.96 13.63 0.42
N ILE A 227 6.64 14.13 1.61
CA ILE A 227 7.16 15.40 2.11
C ILE A 227 8.70 15.33 2.21
N CYS A 228 9.24 14.27 2.81
CA CYS A 228 10.69 14.07 2.93
C CYS A 228 11.38 14.06 1.55
N LEU A 229 10.74 13.48 0.53
CA LEU A 229 11.24 13.45 -0.84
C LEU A 229 11.38 14.86 -1.42
N ILE A 230 10.38 15.72 -1.25
CA ILE A 230 10.42 17.14 -1.68
C ILE A 230 11.58 17.87 -0.99
N PHE A 231 11.77 17.66 0.31
CA PHE A 231 12.89 18.26 1.04
C PHE A 231 14.24 17.77 0.51
N LEU A 232 14.39 16.48 0.26
CA LEU A 232 15.63 15.92 -0.27
C LEU A 232 15.99 16.49 -1.65
N VAL A 233 15.01 16.66 -2.53
CA VAL A 233 15.21 17.33 -3.84
C VAL A 233 15.77 18.73 -3.64
N HIS A 234 15.22 19.50 -2.71
CA HIS A 234 15.72 20.83 -2.36
C HIS A 234 17.18 20.77 -1.84
N PHE A 235 17.48 19.87 -0.91
CA PHE A 235 18.82 19.75 -0.34
C PHE A 235 19.87 19.34 -1.38
N ILE A 236 19.52 18.45 -2.31
CA ILE A 236 20.40 18.06 -3.42
C ILE A 236 20.68 19.24 -4.34
N CYS A 237 19.65 20.02 -4.70
CA CYS A 237 19.84 21.23 -5.50
C CYS A 237 20.82 22.20 -4.83
N ARG A 238 20.74 22.37 -3.52
CA ARG A 238 21.69 23.18 -2.74
C ARG A 238 23.09 22.58 -2.72
N ASN A 239 23.25 21.29 -2.50
CA ASN A 239 24.54 20.60 -2.52
C ASN A 239 25.22 20.74 -3.89
N LEU A 240 24.45 20.68 -4.97
CA LEU A 240 24.91 20.92 -6.34
C LEU A 240 25.17 22.40 -6.65
N LYS A 241 24.87 23.30 -5.70
CA LYS A 241 25.01 24.78 -5.83
C LYS A 241 24.18 25.35 -6.98
N LEU A 242 22.99 24.82 -7.15
CA LEU A 242 22.00 25.34 -8.10
C LEU A 242 21.30 26.55 -7.49
N LYS A 243 20.67 27.36 -8.35
CA LYS A 243 19.91 28.54 -7.89
C LYS A 243 18.61 28.14 -7.18
N ASP A 244 18.08 29.02 -6.34
CA ASP A 244 16.82 28.79 -5.64
C ASP A 244 15.67 28.51 -6.62
N VAL A 245 15.58 29.24 -7.71
CA VAL A 245 14.58 29.03 -8.76
C VAL A 245 14.67 27.61 -9.34
N THR A 246 15.87 27.11 -9.56
CA THR A 246 16.10 25.74 -10.06
C THR A 246 15.59 24.73 -9.05
N SER A 247 15.88 24.98 -7.76
CA SER A 247 15.38 24.14 -6.69
C SER A 247 13.85 24.15 -6.58
N VAL A 248 13.21 25.32 -6.68
CA VAL A 248 11.74 25.43 -6.71
C VAL A 248 11.16 24.63 -7.87
N CYS A 249 11.69 24.81 -9.08
CA CYS A 249 11.19 24.09 -10.25
C CYS A 249 11.36 22.57 -10.12
N ALA A 250 12.48 22.09 -9.59
CA ALA A 250 12.71 20.66 -9.36
C ALA A 250 11.76 20.09 -8.29
N CYS A 251 11.54 20.82 -7.18
CA CYS A 251 10.61 20.41 -6.12
C CYS A 251 9.17 20.39 -6.61
N VAL A 252 8.72 21.44 -7.29
CA VAL A 252 7.35 21.52 -7.83
C VAL A 252 7.13 20.45 -8.89
N GLY A 253 8.09 20.24 -9.82
CA GLY A 253 8.01 19.19 -10.81
C GLY A 253 7.95 17.78 -10.19
N THR A 254 8.68 17.54 -9.10
CA THR A 254 8.61 16.26 -8.37
C THR A 254 7.26 16.10 -7.68
N ALA A 255 6.78 17.15 -7.01
CA ALA A 255 5.55 17.13 -6.25
C ALA A 255 4.30 17.00 -7.15
N ALA A 256 4.33 17.60 -8.33
CA ALA A 256 3.23 17.54 -9.30
C ALA A 256 3.37 16.41 -10.33
N ALA A 257 4.25 15.44 -10.13
CA ALA A 257 4.32 14.29 -11.03
C ALA A 257 3.22 13.28 -10.67
N PRO A 258 2.25 13.00 -11.56
CA PRO A 258 1.08 12.19 -11.24
C PRO A 258 1.43 10.81 -10.67
N VAL A 259 2.44 10.13 -11.22
CA VAL A 259 2.87 8.83 -10.68
C VAL A 259 3.43 8.92 -9.26
N VAL A 260 4.05 10.03 -8.89
CA VAL A 260 4.57 10.24 -7.52
C VAL A 260 3.40 10.51 -6.56
N ILE A 261 2.39 11.27 -7.00
CA ILE A 261 1.13 11.50 -6.27
C ILE A 261 0.41 10.16 -6.07
N TRP A 262 0.22 9.40 -7.15
CA TRP A 262 -0.49 8.14 -7.11
C TRP A 262 0.18 7.12 -6.18
N VAL A 263 1.51 6.97 -6.27
CA VAL A 263 2.29 6.09 -5.38
C VAL A 263 2.21 6.55 -3.92
N ALA A 264 2.21 7.86 -3.67
CA ALA A 264 2.05 8.39 -2.31
C ALA A 264 0.63 8.22 -1.74
N LYS A 265 -0.35 7.92 -2.59
CA LYS A 265 -1.74 7.59 -2.19
C LYS A 265 -1.94 6.09 -2.01
N SER A 266 -1.11 5.26 -2.64
CA SER A 266 -1.28 3.81 -2.74
C SER A 266 -0.39 3.07 -1.74
N SER A 267 -0.85 1.92 -1.25
CA SER A 267 -0.07 1.04 -0.36
C SER A 267 0.95 0.21 -1.15
N LEU A 268 1.96 0.88 -1.72
CA LEU A 268 2.98 0.28 -2.58
C LEU A 268 4.40 0.61 -2.10
N THR A 269 5.33 -0.27 -2.42
CA THR A 269 6.74 -0.14 -2.00
C THR A 269 7.46 1.07 -2.62
N GLU A 270 6.97 1.59 -3.74
CA GLU A 270 7.65 2.55 -4.60
C GLU A 270 7.83 3.93 -3.95
N MET A 271 6.97 4.31 -2.99
CA MET A 271 7.15 5.59 -2.31
C MET A 271 8.42 5.60 -1.46
N VAL A 272 8.67 4.55 -0.69
CA VAL A 272 9.93 4.38 0.07
C VAL A 272 11.10 4.12 -0.87
N LEU A 273 10.91 3.33 -1.93
CA LEU A 273 11.94 3.13 -2.96
C LEU A 273 12.37 4.44 -3.61
N SER A 274 11.49 5.43 -3.71
CA SER A 274 11.82 6.74 -4.25
C SER A 274 12.84 7.50 -3.41
N LEU A 275 12.95 7.22 -2.11
CA LEU A 275 13.99 7.79 -1.26
C LEU A 275 15.38 7.22 -1.57
N ILE A 276 15.50 5.98 -2.03
CA ILE A 276 16.77 5.25 -2.16
C ILE A 276 17.75 5.98 -3.10
N PRO A 277 17.43 6.19 -4.41
CA PRO A 277 18.33 6.87 -5.32
C PRO A 277 18.54 8.35 -4.93
N VAL A 278 17.52 8.99 -4.36
CA VAL A 278 17.61 10.40 -3.96
C VAL A 278 18.53 10.58 -2.75
N LEU A 279 18.44 9.72 -1.73
CA LEU A 279 19.36 9.73 -0.60
C LEU A 279 20.78 9.35 -1.01
N PHE A 280 20.94 8.38 -1.89
CA PHE A 280 22.24 8.03 -2.45
C PHE A 280 22.89 9.26 -3.10
N LEU A 281 22.14 9.97 -3.95
CA LEU A 281 22.60 11.22 -4.57
C LEU A 281 22.88 12.30 -3.52
N TYR A 282 22.01 12.46 -2.51
CA TYR A 282 22.21 13.42 -1.43
C TYR A 282 23.56 13.20 -0.74
N PHE A 283 23.85 11.97 -0.30
CA PHE A 283 25.09 11.66 0.39
C PHE A 283 26.34 11.85 -0.48
N LEU A 284 26.27 11.56 -1.78
CA LEU A 284 27.38 11.77 -2.69
C LEU A 284 27.62 13.24 -3.05
N THR A 285 26.57 14.07 -2.96
CA THR A 285 26.66 15.51 -3.28
C THR A 285 26.99 16.37 -2.06
N ASP A 286 26.88 15.83 -0.84
CA ASP A 286 27.19 16.56 0.39
C ASP A 286 28.72 16.66 0.62
N ASP A 287 29.26 17.83 0.30
CA ASP A 287 30.67 18.15 0.54
C ASP A 287 30.95 18.75 1.93
N GLU A 288 29.92 19.12 2.68
CA GLU A 288 30.07 19.77 4.00
C GLU A 288 30.30 18.76 5.13
N SER A 289 29.81 17.54 4.98
CA SER A 289 29.96 16.45 5.93
C SER A 289 30.94 15.40 5.40
N PRO A 290 32.22 15.36 5.89
CA PRO A 290 33.29 14.52 5.28
C PRO A 290 32.92 13.03 5.20
N ASP A 291 32.13 12.55 6.16
CA ASP A 291 31.74 11.15 6.26
C ASP A 291 30.42 10.83 5.54
N SER A 292 29.77 11.84 4.96
CA SER A 292 28.47 11.69 4.27
C SER A 292 28.56 10.62 3.17
N LYS A 293 29.68 10.56 2.48
CA LYS A 293 29.93 9.60 1.39
C LYS A 293 29.91 8.13 1.85
N TRP A 294 30.32 7.85 3.10
CA TRP A 294 30.17 6.51 3.70
C TRP A 294 28.72 6.14 3.96
N LEU A 295 27.88 7.15 4.29
CA LEU A 295 26.45 6.95 4.51
C LEU A 295 25.69 6.58 3.24
N SER A 296 26.28 6.80 2.05
CA SER A 296 25.64 6.44 0.78
C SER A 296 25.36 4.94 0.64
N VAL A 297 26.01 4.09 1.46
CA VAL A 297 25.71 2.66 1.51
C VAL A 297 24.38 2.35 2.24
N ILE A 298 23.91 3.23 3.12
CA ILE A 298 22.69 3.00 3.91
C ILE A 298 21.46 2.82 3.01
N PRO A 299 21.13 3.73 2.07
CA PRO A 299 19.99 3.52 1.17
C PRO A 299 20.13 2.23 0.36
N ILE A 300 21.33 1.81 -0.05
CA ILE A 300 21.54 0.54 -0.75
C ILE A 300 21.23 -0.65 0.16
N ALA A 301 21.70 -0.62 1.41
CA ALA A 301 21.44 -1.66 2.39
C ALA A 301 19.93 -1.75 2.74
N VAL A 302 19.26 -0.59 2.87
CA VAL A 302 17.80 -0.54 3.04
C VAL A 302 17.09 -1.17 1.85
N PHE A 303 17.49 -0.84 0.62
CA PHE A 303 16.93 -1.46 -0.57
C PHE A 303 17.06 -2.99 -0.51
N GLY A 304 18.22 -3.49 -0.11
CA GLY A 304 18.47 -4.92 0.05
C GLY A 304 17.63 -5.60 1.15
N CYS A 305 17.10 -4.85 2.09
CA CYS A 305 16.18 -5.36 3.13
C CYS A 305 14.70 -5.11 2.81
N TYR A 306 14.42 -4.37 1.72
CA TYR A 306 13.11 -3.84 1.47
C TYR A 306 12.46 -4.38 0.20
N HIS A 307 13.24 -4.57 -0.87
CA HIS A 307 12.70 -5.00 -2.15
C HIS A 307 13.67 -5.87 -2.94
N VAL A 308 13.12 -6.91 -3.56
CA VAL A 308 13.93 -7.90 -4.32
C VAL A 308 14.66 -7.29 -5.52
N SER A 309 14.15 -6.20 -6.09
CA SER A 309 14.69 -5.60 -7.32
C SER A 309 15.99 -4.81 -7.14
N LEU A 310 16.69 -4.95 -6.01
CA LEU A 310 18.02 -4.33 -5.83
C LEU A 310 18.98 -4.67 -6.98
N TYR A 311 18.88 -5.86 -7.56
CA TYR A 311 19.70 -6.28 -8.69
C TYR A 311 19.57 -5.34 -9.91
N THR A 312 18.42 -4.70 -10.09
CA THR A 312 18.19 -3.78 -11.22
C THR A 312 19.00 -2.48 -11.09
N MET A 313 19.22 -1.99 -9.87
CA MET A 313 19.95 -0.74 -9.61
C MET A 313 21.40 -0.97 -9.17
N LEU A 314 21.77 -2.20 -8.82
CA LEU A 314 23.12 -2.54 -8.38
C LEU A 314 24.21 -2.08 -9.35
N PRO A 315 24.08 -2.32 -10.69
CA PRO A 315 25.09 -1.85 -11.65
C PRO A 315 25.26 -0.33 -11.61
N MET A 316 24.19 0.45 -11.43
CA MET A 316 24.25 1.90 -11.32
C MET A 316 25.08 2.34 -10.11
N PHE A 317 24.86 1.76 -8.93
CA PHE A 317 25.59 2.10 -7.71
C PHE A 317 27.07 1.78 -7.85
N VAL A 318 27.41 0.60 -8.38
CA VAL A 318 28.78 0.16 -8.60
C VAL A 318 29.49 1.05 -9.63
N LEU A 319 28.83 1.38 -10.74
CA LEU A 319 29.37 2.28 -11.76
C LEU A 319 29.65 3.69 -11.22
N ILE A 320 28.75 4.20 -10.37
CA ILE A 320 28.92 5.52 -9.76
C ILE A 320 30.11 5.50 -8.79
N TYR A 321 30.22 4.51 -7.91
CA TYR A 321 31.38 4.39 -7.02
C TYR A 321 32.69 4.23 -7.82
N GLY A 322 32.67 3.40 -8.87
CA GLY A 322 33.79 3.24 -9.77
C GLY A 322 34.20 4.54 -10.46
N GLY A 323 33.25 5.26 -11.01
CA GLY A 323 33.44 6.57 -11.62
C GLY A 323 33.98 7.60 -10.62
N MET A 324 33.34 7.71 -9.44
CA MET A 324 33.83 8.60 -8.38
C MET A 324 35.22 8.26 -7.94
N TYR A 325 35.59 6.97 -7.84
CA TYR A 325 36.93 6.54 -7.54
C TYR A 325 37.92 6.94 -8.63
N VAL A 326 37.56 6.82 -9.90
CA VAL A 326 38.40 7.27 -11.01
C VAL A 326 38.64 8.80 -10.97
N PHE A 327 37.60 9.58 -10.67
CA PHE A 327 37.63 11.03 -10.67
C PHE A 327 38.27 11.64 -9.43
N THR A 328 38.05 11.05 -8.24
CA THR A 328 38.49 11.66 -6.96
C THR A 328 39.68 10.97 -6.33
N ARG A 329 39.91 9.68 -6.60
CA ARG A 329 40.89 8.79 -5.94
C ARG A 329 40.66 8.63 -4.43
N GLU A 330 39.48 8.94 -3.96
CA GLU A 330 39.11 8.76 -2.56
C GLU A 330 38.90 7.27 -2.24
N ARG A 331 39.68 6.76 -1.27
CA ARG A 331 39.70 5.32 -0.91
C ARG A 331 38.31 4.78 -0.52
N GLN A 332 37.44 5.62 0.02
CA GLN A 332 36.11 5.23 0.42
C GLN A 332 35.31 4.61 -0.74
N TYR A 333 35.39 5.15 -1.95
CA TYR A 333 34.65 4.58 -3.10
C TYR A 333 35.22 3.22 -3.53
N ALA A 334 36.56 3.03 -3.40
CA ALA A 334 37.18 1.73 -3.66
C ALA A 334 36.74 0.65 -2.68
N VAL A 335 36.36 1.02 -1.46
CA VAL A 335 35.83 0.11 -0.44
C VAL A 335 34.32 -0.10 -0.62
N LEU A 336 33.55 0.97 -0.91
CA LEU A 336 32.10 0.90 -1.04
C LEU A 336 31.66 0.04 -2.23
N MET A 337 32.41 -0.02 -3.33
CA MET A 337 32.11 -0.90 -4.47
C MET A 337 31.98 -2.38 -4.06
N PRO A 338 33.03 -3.03 -3.52
CA PRO A 338 32.93 -4.44 -3.14
C PRO A 338 31.95 -4.65 -1.96
N VAL A 339 31.86 -3.71 -1.02
CA VAL A 339 30.87 -3.77 0.07
C VAL A 339 29.45 -3.83 -0.47
N THR A 340 29.15 -3.05 -1.51
CA THR A 340 27.82 -3.05 -2.15
C THR A 340 27.53 -4.39 -2.81
N VAL A 341 28.50 -4.99 -3.52
CA VAL A 341 28.28 -6.31 -4.15
C VAL A 341 28.14 -7.41 -3.11
N ALA A 342 28.96 -7.39 -2.04
CA ALA A 342 28.84 -8.35 -0.95
C ALA A 342 27.52 -8.20 -0.18
N GLY A 343 27.11 -6.96 0.07
CA GLY A 343 25.81 -6.64 0.69
C GLY A 343 24.63 -7.13 -0.13
N TYR A 344 24.69 -6.98 -1.45
CA TYR A 344 23.69 -7.52 -2.37
C TYR A 344 23.57 -9.06 -2.24
N LEU A 345 24.69 -9.77 -2.22
CA LEU A 345 24.66 -11.23 -2.05
C LEU A 345 24.04 -11.64 -0.71
N GLY A 346 24.39 -10.93 0.38
CA GLY A 346 23.78 -11.13 1.69
C GLY A 346 22.27 -10.87 1.66
N SER A 347 21.84 -9.80 1.00
CA SER A 347 20.42 -9.47 0.78
C SER A 347 19.67 -10.57 0.04
N TYR A 348 20.26 -11.09 -1.03
CA TYR A 348 19.68 -12.19 -1.79
C TYR A 348 19.39 -13.42 -0.91
N PHE A 349 20.36 -13.81 -0.07
CA PHE A 349 20.17 -14.96 0.83
C PHE A 349 19.13 -14.68 1.90
N MET A 350 19.10 -13.48 2.48
CA MET A 350 18.06 -13.11 3.45
C MET A 350 16.67 -13.15 2.82
N MET A 351 16.50 -12.54 1.65
CA MET A 351 15.20 -12.53 0.95
C MET A 351 14.76 -13.92 0.55
N ARG A 352 15.70 -14.76 0.07
CA ARG A 352 15.41 -16.15 -0.26
C ARG A 352 14.96 -16.96 0.95
N GLN A 353 15.52 -16.69 2.13
CA GLN A 353 15.12 -17.38 3.38
C GLN A 353 13.71 -16.96 3.82
N ILE A 354 13.34 -15.68 3.61
CA ILE A 354 12.06 -15.14 4.07
C ILE A 354 10.94 -15.38 3.05
N GLN A 355 11.24 -15.18 1.77
CA GLN A 355 10.31 -15.26 0.64
C GLN A 355 10.96 -15.97 -0.54
N PRO A 356 11.10 -17.28 -0.45
CA PRO A 356 11.84 -18.06 -1.44
C PRO A 356 11.21 -18.05 -2.82
N MET A 357 9.90 -18.29 -2.93
CA MET A 357 9.19 -18.33 -4.22
C MET A 357 9.18 -16.94 -4.87
N TYR A 358 8.77 -15.91 -4.16
CA TYR A 358 8.80 -14.54 -4.65
C TYR A 358 10.20 -14.13 -5.13
N THR A 359 11.24 -14.46 -4.36
CA THR A 359 12.62 -14.15 -4.74
C THR A 359 13.01 -14.89 -6.01
N MET A 360 12.74 -16.18 -6.10
CA MET A 360 13.10 -16.99 -7.26
C MET A 360 12.35 -16.57 -8.52
N ASN A 361 11.05 -16.31 -8.42
CA ASN A 361 10.23 -15.87 -9.54
C ASN A 361 10.69 -14.53 -10.11
N ASN A 362 11.14 -13.60 -9.27
CA ASN A 362 11.65 -12.31 -9.72
C ASN A 362 13.01 -12.40 -10.45
N TYR A 363 13.82 -13.41 -10.15
CA TYR A 363 15.11 -13.60 -10.81
C TYR A 363 15.02 -14.43 -12.10
N SER A 364 14.05 -15.35 -12.20
CA SER A 364 13.92 -16.30 -13.31
C SER A 364 13.68 -15.62 -14.67
N PRO A 365 12.74 -14.67 -14.84
CA PRO A 365 12.38 -14.18 -16.17
C PRO A 365 13.42 -13.21 -16.78
N VAL A 366 14.12 -12.46 -15.94
CA VAL A 366 14.88 -11.27 -16.39
C VAL A 366 16.31 -11.61 -16.80
N PHE A 367 16.95 -12.54 -16.09
CA PHE A 367 18.38 -12.81 -16.30
C PHE A 367 18.71 -14.20 -16.80
N PHE A 368 17.80 -15.16 -16.68
CA PHE A 368 18.14 -16.56 -16.80
C PHE A 368 17.11 -17.34 -17.64
N ALA A 369 16.59 -16.75 -18.69
CA ALA A 369 15.75 -17.46 -19.66
C ALA A 369 16.43 -18.77 -20.08
N GLY A 370 15.86 -19.91 -19.64
CA GLY A 370 16.40 -21.25 -19.90
C GLY A 370 17.30 -21.82 -18.79
N VAL A 371 17.54 -21.11 -17.69
CA VAL A 371 18.20 -21.68 -16.50
C VAL A 371 17.12 -22.28 -15.59
N ASN A 372 17.31 -23.52 -15.18
CA ASN A 372 16.43 -24.17 -14.21
C ASN A 372 16.41 -23.37 -12.90
N VAL A 373 15.24 -23.16 -12.33
CA VAL A 373 14.99 -22.44 -11.07
C VAL A 373 15.91 -22.90 -9.94
N ASN A 374 16.20 -24.20 -9.88
CA ASN A 374 17.11 -24.77 -8.88
C ASN A 374 18.57 -24.27 -8.99
N ASN A 375 18.98 -23.79 -10.14
CA ASN A 375 20.34 -23.29 -10.37
C ASN A 375 20.49 -21.77 -10.19
N ILE A 376 19.40 -21.03 -9.98
CA ILE A 376 19.42 -19.56 -9.86
C ILE A 376 20.35 -19.10 -8.76
N THR A 377 20.29 -19.73 -7.59
CA THR A 377 21.16 -19.37 -6.46
C THR A 377 22.63 -19.56 -6.77
N THR A 378 22.98 -20.64 -7.45
CA THR A 378 24.35 -20.92 -7.88
C THR A 378 24.81 -19.84 -8.86
N VAL A 379 23.98 -19.48 -9.82
CA VAL A 379 24.30 -18.43 -10.81
C VAL A 379 24.46 -17.06 -10.14
N VAL A 380 23.51 -16.67 -9.28
CA VAL A 380 23.61 -15.40 -8.52
C VAL A 380 24.88 -15.34 -7.69
N THR A 381 25.23 -16.45 -7.03
CA THR A 381 26.45 -16.54 -6.21
C THR A 381 27.71 -16.39 -7.08
N ILE A 382 27.81 -17.12 -8.20
CA ILE A 382 28.96 -17.07 -9.11
C ILE A 382 29.10 -15.67 -9.71
N VAL A 383 28.00 -15.09 -10.23
CA VAL A 383 28.02 -13.75 -10.84
C VAL A 383 28.40 -12.69 -9.82
N SER A 384 27.90 -12.77 -8.59
CA SER A 384 28.25 -11.84 -7.51
C SER A 384 29.72 -11.99 -7.08
N ALA A 385 30.24 -13.20 -6.98
CA ALA A 385 31.65 -13.45 -6.67
C ALA A 385 32.56 -12.91 -7.79
N ALA A 386 32.19 -13.13 -9.05
CA ALA A 386 32.93 -12.61 -10.20
C ALA A 386 32.89 -11.08 -10.24
N ALA A 387 31.73 -10.46 -9.98
CA ALA A 387 31.60 -9.00 -9.88
C ALA A 387 32.43 -8.43 -8.72
N PHE A 388 32.41 -9.08 -7.57
CA PHE A 388 33.24 -8.71 -6.42
C PHE A 388 34.74 -8.73 -6.76
N ALA A 389 35.21 -9.82 -7.38
CA ALA A 389 36.59 -9.94 -7.82
C ALA A 389 36.96 -8.87 -8.88
N ALA A 390 36.05 -8.63 -9.84
CA ALA A 390 36.25 -7.63 -10.88
C ALA A 390 36.37 -6.20 -10.31
N VAL A 391 35.51 -5.81 -9.35
CA VAL A 391 35.59 -4.47 -8.74
C VAL A 391 36.84 -4.30 -7.87
N LEU A 392 37.30 -5.36 -7.18
CA LEU A 392 38.56 -5.36 -6.44
C LEU A 392 39.75 -5.19 -7.40
N LEU A 393 39.77 -5.96 -8.49
CA LEU A 393 40.81 -5.86 -9.52
C LEU A 393 40.83 -4.47 -10.14
N PHE A 394 39.69 -3.92 -10.49
CA PHE A 394 39.54 -2.56 -10.99
C PHE A 394 40.12 -1.52 -10.02
N ALA A 395 39.71 -1.59 -8.73
CA ALA A 395 40.26 -0.70 -7.71
C ALA A 395 41.78 -0.81 -7.58
N PHE A 396 42.32 -2.03 -7.62
CA PHE A 396 43.76 -2.27 -7.57
C PHE A 396 44.52 -1.69 -8.79
N ILE A 397 44.03 -1.94 -10.02
CA ILE A 397 44.60 -1.43 -11.25
C ILE A 397 44.61 0.10 -11.25
N VAL A 398 43.46 0.71 -10.92
CA VAL A 398 43.34 2.17 -10.87
C VAL A 398 44.28 2.77 -9.83
N THR A 399 44.41 2.14 -8.66
CA THR A 399 45.37 2.59 -7.61
C THR A 399 46.80 2.51 -8.07
N LYS A 400 47.24 1.41 -8.68
CA LYS A 400 48.62 1.22 -9.17
C LYS A 400 48.97 2.16 -10.32
N ARG A 401 48.03 2.45 -11.22
CA ARG A 401 48.28 3.32 -12.38
C ARG A 401 48.12 4.81 -12.08
N THR A 402 47.77 5.18 -10.86
CA THR A 402 47.58 6.59 -10.50
C THR A 402 48.93 7.25 -10.18
N PRO A 403 49.23 8.38 -10.81
CA PRO A 403 50.41 9.17 -10.46
C PRO A 403 50.37 9.65 -9.01
N LYS A 404 51.55 9.72 -8.35
CA LYS A 404 51.65 10.21 -6.96
C LYS A 404 51.05 11.62 -6.76
N ASN A 405 51.08 12.46 -7.82
CA ASN A 405 50.55 13.83 -7.82
C ASN A 405 49.25 13.97 -8.55
N PHE A 406 48.33 13.00 -8.40
CA PHE A 406 47.02 13.05 -9.02
C PHE A 406 46.20 14.23 -8.48
N SER A 407 45.61 15.04 -9.37
CA SER A 407 44.67 16.11 -9.04
C SER A 407 43.30 15.83 -9.68
N ALA A 408 42.28 15.51 -8.86
CA ALA A 408 40.92 15.26 -9.28
C ALA A 408 40.35 16.43 -10.11
N THR A 409 40.64 17.67 -9.69
CA THR A 409 40.14 18.87 -10.39
C THR A 409 40.80 19.02 -11.78
N LYS A 410 42.10 18.73 -11.91
CA LYS A 410 42.74 18.76 -13.22
C LYS A 410 42.28 17.65 -14.12
N PHE A 411 42.07 16.46 -13.56
CA PHE A 411 41.55 15.33 -14.31
C PHE A 411 40.12 15.61 -14.81
N ALA A 412 39.23 16.11 -13.95
CA ALA A 412 37.86 16.46 -14.32
C ALA A 412 37.80 17.54 -15.40
N ARG A 413 38.64 18.60 -15.29
CA ARG A 413 38.76 19.61 -16.35
C ARG A 413 39.27 19.02 -17.65
N GLY A 414 40.31 18.21 -17.61
CA GLY A 414 40.89 17.54 -18.80
C GLY A 414 39.87 16.61 -19.46
N ALA A 415 39.06 15.87 -18.66
CA ALA A 415 37.96 15.07 -19.17
C ALA A 415 36.89 15.95 -19.81
N GLY A 416 36.51 17.06 -19.17
CA GLY A 416 35.52 18.02 -19.70
C GLY A 416 35.95 18.69 -21.00
N ASP A 417 37.23 18.88 -21.21
CA ASP A 417 37.82 19.45 -22.46
C ASP A 417 38.03 18.39 -23.55
N SER A 418 37.96 17.12 -23.20
CA SER A 418 38.10 16.01 -24.13
C SER A 418 36.91 15.92 -25.09
N LYS A 419 37.16 16.00 -26.39
CA LYS A 419 36.14 15.81 -27.42
C LYS A 419 35.53 14.42 -27.36
N VAL A 420 36.33 13.41 -27.08
CA VAL A 420 35.88 12.01 -26.96
C VAL A 420 34.96 11.84 -25.75
N PHE A 421 35.33 12.39 -24.61
CA PHE A 421 34.48 12.31 -23.41
C PHE A 421 33.14 13.02 -23.61
N ASN A 422 33.15 14.22 -24.18
CA ASN A 422 31.92 14.95 -24.49
C ASN A 422 31.03 14.22 -25.51
N MET A 423 31.67 13.55 -26.52
CA MET A 423 30.93 12.72 -27.47
C MET A 423 30.28 11.53 -26.79
N LEU A 424 30.98 10.85 -25.88
CA LEU A 424 30.44 9.73 -25.10
C LEU A 424 29.22 10.16 -24.27
N LEU A 425 29.31 11.29 -23.55
CA LEU A 425 28.16 11.81 -22.79
C LEU A 425 26.93 12.10 -23.67
N ARG A 426 27.16 12.64 -24.88
CA ARG A 426 26.08 12.86 -25.86
C ARG A 426 25.46 11.53 -26.30
N LEU A 427 26.29 10.55 -26.67
CA LEU A 427 25.81 9.24 -27.11
C LEU A 427 25.04 8.52 -26.02
N MET A 428 25.44 8.62 -24.77
CA MET A 428 24.74 8.07 -23.63
C MET A 428 23.30 8.64 -23.49
N LEU A 429 23.04 9.87 -23.87
CA LEU A 429 21.71 10.46 -23.85
C LEU A 429 20.94 10.18 -25.15
N ILE A 430 21.60 10.31 -26.28
CA ILE A 430 20.95 10.22 -27.60
C ILE A 430 20.48 8.79 -27.88
N LEU A 431 21.30 7.78 -27.59
CA LEU A 431 20.98 6.40 -27.96
C LEU A 431 19.73 5.86 -27.25
N PRO A 432 19.59 5.92 -25.91
CA PRO A 432 18.37 5.45 -25.28
C PRO A 432 17.14 6.32 -25.63
N THR A 433 17.32 7.64 -25.78
CA THR A 433 16.23 8.52 -26.23
C THR A 433 15.77 8.18 -27.64
N ALA A 434 16.72 7.97 -28.56
CA ALA A 434 16.40 7.55 -29.92
C ALA A 434 15.71 6.17 -29.94
N PHE A 435 16.12 5.28 -29.06
CA PHE A 435 15.49 3.97 -28.92
C PHE A 435 14.04 4.09 -28.42
N ILE A 436 13.76 4.94 -27.41
CA ILE A 436 12.40 5.21 -26.94
C ILE A 436 11.54 5.78 -28.08
N ILE A 437 12.06 6.78 -28.80
CA ILE A 437 11.35 7.38 -29.93
C ILE A 437 11.13 6.36 -31.06
N ALA A 438 12.13 5.56 -31.37
CA ALA A 438 12.01 4.52 -32.40
C ALA A 438 10.94 3.49 -32.02
N ARG A 439 10.91 3.04 -30.77
CA ARG A 439 9.84 2.14 -30.30
C ARG A 439 8.46 2.77 -30.42
N ALA A 440 8.32 4.05 -30.08
CA ALA A 440 7.05 4.77 -30.24
C ALA A 440 6.62 4.89 -31.70
N VAL A 441 7.55 5.22 -32.60
CA VAL A 441 7.29 5.34 -34.05
C VAL A 441 6.97 3.98 -34.67
N LEU A 442 7.69 2.93 -34.33
CA LEU A 442 7.49 1.59 -34.86
C LEU A 442 6.14 0.98 -34.48
N LYS A 443 5.54 1.41 -33.37
CA LYS A 443 4.15 1.04 -33.06
C LYS A 443 3.16 1.51 -34.12
N TYR A 444 3.29 2.75 -34.59
CA TYR A 444 2.40 3.25 -35.64
C TYR A 444 2.54 2.48 -36.95
N SER A 445 3.58 1.68 -37.12
CA SER A 445 3.81 0.76 -38.23
C SER A 445 3.36 -0.69 -37.95
N GLY A 446 2.60 -0.96 -36.90
CA GLY A 446 2.06 -2.29 -36.58
C GLY A 446 2.88 -3.11 -35.58
N TRP A 447 3.89 -2.55 -34.96
CA TRP A 447 4.71 -3.24 -33.95
C TRP A 447 4.18 -2.97 -32.53
N SER A 448 3.57 -3.88 -31.91
CA SER A 448 3.02 -4.00 -30.56
C SER A 448 2.60 -2.71 -29.78
N GLU A 449 1.45 -2.73 -29.17
CA GLU A 449 0.81 -1.59 -28.50
C GLU A 449 1.61 -0.96 -27.37
N ALA A 450 2.39 -1.73 -26.63
CA ALA A 450 3.15 -1.28 -25.46
C ALA A 450 4.30 -0.29 -25.76
N ASN A 451 4.72 -0.13 -27.00
CA ASN A 451 5.97 0.60 -27.29
C ASN A 451 5.90 2.13 -27.18
N HIS A 452 4.73 2.75 -27.39
CA HIS A 452 4.59 4.20 -27.27
C HIS A 452 4.31 4.63 -25.84
N LEU A 453 3.85 3.73 -24.98
CA LEU A 453 3.48 4.02 -23.59
C LEU A 453 4.67 4.53 -22.77
N THR A 454 5.89 4.07 -23.09
CA THR A 454 7.10 4.62 -22.47
C THR A 454 7.26 6.12 -22.70
N LEU A 455 7.03 6.59 -23.94
CA LEU A 455 7.10 8.00 -24.25
C LEU A 455 5.99 8.80 -23.57
N VAL A 456 4.77 8.25 -23.59
CA VAL A 456 3.62 8.84 -22.88
C VAL A 456 3.88 8.89 -21.38
N GLY A 457 4.40 7.82 -20.79
CA GLY A 457 4.77 7.77 -19.37
C GLY A 457 5.72 8.89 -18.98
N PHE A 458 6.76 9.11 -19.75
CA PHE A 458 7.66 10.24 -19.52
C PHE A 458 6.97 11.59 -19.72
N ALA A 459 6.16 11.75 -20.76
CA ALA A 459 5.46 13.00 -21.02
C ALA A 459 4.48 13.37 -19.90
N VAL A 460 3.64 12.42 -19.48
CA VAL A 460 2.63 12.61 -18.45
C VAL A 460 3.25 12.87 -17.07
N ASN A 461 4.39 12.25 -16.77
CA ASN A 461 5.01 12.39 -15.45
C ASN A 461 6.08 13.49 -15.36
N THR A 462 6.48 14.08 -16.48
CA THR A 462 7.52 15.12 -16.50
C THR A 462 7.04 16.44 -17.09
N GLY A 463 5.73 16.60 -17.30
CA GLY A 463 5.14 17.81 -17.85
C GLY A 463 5.49 18.03 -19.31
N LEU A 464 5.50 16.99 -20.13
CA LEU A 464 5.64 16.97 -21.58
C LEU A 464 6.91 17.65 -22.14
N ILE A 465 7.19 18.90 -21.77
CA ILE A 465 8.23 19.73 -22.39
C ILE A 465 9.54 19.68 -21.62
N LEU A 466 9.50 19.57 -20.31
CA LEU A 466 10.67 19.66 -19.43
C LEU A 466 11.70 18.59 -19.76
N PHE A 467 11.27 17.36 -19.96
CA PHE A 467 12.12 16.21 -20.20
C PHE A 467 12.87 16.29 -21.56
N PRO A 468 12.19 16.46 -22.72
CA PRO A 468 12.89 16.55 -24.00
C PRO A 468 13.81 17.77 -24.08
N LEU A 469 13.41 18.91 -23.53
CA LEU A 469 14.31 20.09 -23.49
C LEU A 469 15.54 19.83 -22.60
N GLY A 470 15.37 19.17 -21.46
CA GLY A 470 16.47 18.77 -20.59
C GLY A 470 17.52 17.94 -21.36
N ILE A 471 17.06 16.94 -22.13
CA ILE A 471 17.94 16.09 -22.96
C ILE A 471 18.64 16.90 -24.05
N VAL A 472 17.90 17.73 -24.81
CA VAL A 472 18.45 18.55 -25.90
C VAL A 472 19.56 19.46 -25.37
N PHE A 473 19.29 20.20 -24.29
CA PHE A 473 20.25 21.13 -23.72
C PHE A 473 21.45 20.42 -23.08
N ALA A 474 21.25 19.23 -22.47
CA ALA A 474 22.36 18.41 -21.99
C ALA A 474 23.27 17.95 -23.13
N CYS A 475 22.73 17.60 -24.29
CA CYS A 475 23.52 17.27 -25.49
C CYS A 475 24.28 18.47 -26.05
N ILE A 476 23.72 19.69 -25.96
CA ILE A 476 24.42 20.92 -26.42
C ILE A 476 25.65 21.21 -25.57
N SER A 477 25.55 21.04 -24.21
CA SER A 477 26.67 21.39 -23.32
C SER A 477 26.99 20.29 -22.29
N PRO A 478 27.48 19.15 -22.74
CA PRO A 478 27.85 18.05 -21.85
C PRO A 478 28.97 18.42 -20.87
N LYS A 479 29.79 19.43 -21.16
CA LYS A 479 30.83 19.98 -20.27
C LYS A 479 30.29 20.37 -18.89
N PHE A 480 29.00 20.73 -18.77
CA PHE A 480 28.36 21.07 -17.52
C PHE A 480 28.48 19.94 -16.48
N PHE A 481 28.39 18.69 -16.92
CA PHE A 481 28.49 17.54 -16.04
C PHE A 481 29.94 17.20 -15.66
N ALA A 482 30.90 17.61 -16.45
CA ALA A 482 32.32 17.44 -16.14
C ALA A 482 32.90 18.53 -15.20
N GLU A 483 32.16 19.59 -14.91
CA GLU A 483 32.64 20.66 -14.03
C GLU A 483 32.89 20.16 -12.60
N ARG A 484 32.10 19.21 -12.12
CA ARG A 484 32.21 18.62 -10.80
C ARG A 484 31.82 17.14 -10.81
N PRO A 485 32.52 16.28 -10.04
CA PRO A 485 32.17 14.86 -9.94
C PRO A 485 30.70 14.60 -9.53
N GLN A 486 30.13 15.44 -8.66
CA GLN A 486 28.74 15.34 -8.21
C GLN A 486 27.72 15.54 -9.33
N LYS A 487 28.01 16.43 -10.27
CA LYS A 487 27.17 16.61 -11.47
C LYS A 487 27.24 15.42 -12.40
N LEU A 488 28.43 14.76 -12.48
CA LEU A 488 28.57 13.54 -13.24
C LEU A 488 27.78 12.38 -12.61
N VAL A 489 27.71 12.29 -11.28
CA VAL A 489 26.84 11.34 -10.59
C VAL A 489 25.38 11.53 -11.02
N LEU A 490 24.88 12.77 -10.98
CA LEU A 490 23.52 13.10 -11.44
C LEU A 490 23.30 12.67 -12.90
N PHE A 491 24.29 12.90 -13.76
CA PHE A 491 24.23 12.48 -15.17
C PHE A 491 24.14 10.97 -15.32
N ILE A 492 24.97 10.21 -14.61
CA ILE A 492 24.98 8.74 -14.69
C ILE A 492 23.65 8.17 -14.17
N MET A 493 23.13 8.71 -13.08
CA MET A 493 21.84 8.28 -12.54
C MET A 493 20.71 8.55 -13.54
N PHE A 494 20.67 9.74 -14.13
CA PHE A 494 19.68 10.08 -15.14
C PHE A 494 19.80 9.21 -16.40
N PHE A 495 21.02 9.01 -16.89
CA PHE A 495 21.27 8.10 -18.02
C PHE A 495 20.80 6.68 -17.73
N TYR A 496 21.13 6.16 -16.54
CA TYR A 496 20.71 4.82 -16.14
C TYR A 496 19.18 4.70 -16.09
N CYS A 497 18.53 5.72 -15.55
CA CYS A 497 17.08 5.83 -15.55
C CYS A 497 16.49 5.69 -16.96
N ILE A 498 16.95 6.51 -17.91
CA ILE A 498 16.45 6.45 -19.29
C ILE A 498 16.73 5.09 -19.92
N LEU A 499 17.96 4.58 -19.75
CA LEU A 499 18.36 3.29 -20.31
C LEU A 499 17.50 2.15 -19.76
N PHE A 500 17.26 2.10 -18.45
CA PHE A 500 16.46 1.09 -17.81
C PHE A 500 15.02 1.11 -18.32
N TYR A 501 14.39 2.29 -18.35
CA TYR A 501 13.01 2.42 -18.83
C TYR A 501 12.86 2.17 -20.32
N SER A 502 13.89 2.49 -21.11
CA SER A 502 13.83 2.22 -22.55
C SER A 502 13.97 0.74 -22.90
N THR A 503 14.57 -0.07 -22.03
CA THR A 503 14.92 -1.46 -22.35
C THR A 503 14.12 -2.50 -21.58
N PHE A 504 13.81 -2.25 -20.32
CA PHE A 504 13.26 -3.28 -19.43
C PHE A 504 11.81 -3.07 -19.04
N LEU A 505 11.31 -1.83 -18.96
CA LEU A 505 9.94 -1.61 -18.52
C LEU A 505 8.94 -1.75 -19.64
N ARG A 506 7.84 -2.40 -19.32
CA ARG A 506 6.62 -2.43 -20.13
C ARG A 506 5.58 -1.56 -19.44
N PHE A 507 4.82 -0.82 -20.20
CA PHE A 507 3.65 -0.08 -19.73
C PHE A 507 2.44 -0.71 -20.39
N GLU A 508 1.38 -0.88 -19.61
CA GLU A 508 0.09 -1.37 -20.08
C GLU A 508 -0.89 -0.19 -20.25
N ILE A 509 -1.94 -0.42 -21.01
CA ILE A 509 -2.98 0.59 -21.24
C ILE A 509 -3.89 0.66 -20.03
N GLN A 510 -4.34 -0.51 -19.57
CA GLN A 510 -5.15 -0.67 -18.36
C GLN A 510 -4.26 -0.52 -17.13
N HIS A 511 -4.81 0.02 -16.06
CA HIS A 511 -4.08 0.27 -14.82
C HIS A 511 -2.77 1.06 -15.06
N TYR A 512 -2.88 2.16 -15.76
CA TYR A 512 -1.71 2.91 -16.23
C TYR A 512 -0.77 3.30 -15.09
N TYR A 513 -1.29 3.83 -13.98
CA TYR A 513 -0.46 4.23 -12.85
C TYR A 513 0.18 3.02 -12.16
N TYR A 514 -0.54 1.92 -12.04
CA TYR A 514 0.00 0.69 -11.47
C TYR A 514 1.23 0.20 -12.25
N TYR A 515 1.16 0.15 -13.57
CA TYR A 515 2.31 -0.26 -14.39
C TYR A 515 3.38 0.83 -14.53
N SER A 516 3.03 2.11 -14.44
CA SER A 516 3.99 3.21 -14.49
C SER A 516 4.65 3.53 -13.14
N ARG A 517 4.23 2.92 -12.04
CA ARG A 517 4.74 3.18 -10.69
C ARG A 517 6.27 3.09 -10.55
N TYR A 518 6.89 2.23 -11.33
CA TYR A 518 8.35 2.09 -11.36
C TYR A 518 9.11 3.33 -11.82
N LEU A 519 8.41 4.33 -12.40
CA LEU A 519 8.99 5.65 -12.69
C LEU A 519 9.19 6.50 -11.42
N ALA A 520 8.37 6.32 -10.40
CA ALA A 520 8.37 7.18 -9.22
C ALA A 520 9.77 7.35 -8.58
N PRO A 521 10.61 6.30 -8.40
CA PRO A 521 11.95 6.44 -7.85
C PRO A 521 12.90 7.34 -8.66
N PHE A 522 12.62 7.54 -9.93
CA PHE A 522 13.51 8.26 -10.85
C PHE A 522 13.03 9.66 -11.20
N ILE A 523 11.74 9.96 -11.03
CA ILE A 523 11.18 11.28 -11.31
C ILE A 523 11.95 12.40 -10.59
N PRO A 524 12.28 12.31 -9.29
CA PRO A 524 13.06 13.35 -8.61
C PRO A 524 14.42 13.59 -9.25
N ILE A 525 15.10 12.52 -9.67
CA ILE A 525 16.40 12.60 -10.35
C ILE A 525 16.25 13.30 -11.71
N ALA A 526 15.21 12.94 -12.47
CA ALA A 526 14.92 13.56 -13.76
C ALA A 526 14.60 15.05 -13.61
N MET A 527 13.82 15.42 -12.60
CA MET A 527 13.47 16.82 -12.33
C MET A 527 14.69 17.65 -11.94
N ILE A 528 15.56 17.16 -11.05
CA ILE A 528 16.82 17.82 -10.68
C ILE A 528 17.70 17.99 -11.92
N PHE A 529 17.86 16.94 -12.74
CA PHE A 529 18.67 16.95 -13.93
C PHE A 529 18.17 17.99 -14.95
N CYS A 530 16.89 17.92 -15.32
CA CYS A 530 16.31 18.82 -16.31
C CYS A 530 16.35 20.28 -15.85
N ALA A 531 15.98 20.54 -14.58
CA ALA A 531 16.02 21.87 -14.02
C ALA A 531 17.44 22.44 -13.99
N ALA A 532 18.44 21.65 -13.61
CA ALA A 532 19.84 22.07 -13.57
C ALA A 532 20.40 22.42 -14.94
N VAL A 533 20.07 21.63 -15.95
CA VAL A 533 20.48 21.86 -17.32
C VAL A 533 19.82 23.11 -17.92
N LEU A 534 18.52 23.25 -17.74
CA LEU A 534 17.76 24.41 -18.23
C LEU A 534 18.21 25.71 -17.56
N ASP A 535 18.52 25.71 -16.27
CA ASP A 535 19.05 26.90 -15.58
C ASP A 535 20.36 27.37 -16.18
N ARG A 536 21.20 26.46 -16.64
CA ARG A 536 22.48 26.79 -17.28
C ARG A 536 22.29 27.55 -18.61
N PHE A 537 21.24 27.23 -19.37
CA PHE A 537 21.00 27.81 -20.71
C PHE A 537 20.11 29.02 -20.70
N GLY A 538 19.47 29.35 -19.63
CA GLY A 538 18.69 30.53 -19.41
C GLY A 538 17.59 30.34 -18.40
N GLY A 539 17.79 30.84 -17.19
CA GLY A 539 16.75 30.82 -16.15
C GLY A 539 15.43 31.46 -16.58
N LYS A 540 15.43 32.25 -17.66
CA LYS A 540 14.21 32.80 -18.27
C LYS A 540 13.32 31.73 -18.90
N LEU A 541 13.86 30.60 -19.36
CA LEU A 541 13.09 29.49 -19.93
C LEU A 541 12.61 28.51 -18.87
N LEU A 542 13.35 28.37 -17.77
CA LEU A 542 13.04 27.37 -16.75
C LEU A 542 11.64 27.59 -16.12
N ILE A 543 11.32 28.81 -15.74
CA ILE A 543 10.01 29.13 -15.13
C ILE A 543 8.85 28.86 -16.09
N PRO A 544 8.81 29.43 -17.32
CA PRO A 544 7.68 29.20 -18.23
C PRO A 544 7.56 27.73 -18.66
N VAL A 545 8.66 27.01 -18.83
CA VAL A 545 8.63 25.57 -19.16
C VAL A 545 8.07 24.75 -18.00
N THR A 546 8.50 25.05 -16.78
CA THR A 546 7.94 24.36 -15.60
C THR A 546 6.46 24.70 -15.42
N ALA A 547 6.08 25.98 -15.56
CA ALA A 547 4.69 26.39 -15.46
C ALA A 547 3.81 25.72 -16.53
N ALA A 548 4.28 25.66 -17.77
CA ALA A 548 3.56 24.97 -18.85
C ALA A 548 3.43 23.45 -18.55
N GLY A 549 4.48 22.85 -18.00
CA GLY A 549 4.43 21.47 -17.53
C GLY A 549 3.38 21.24 -16.45
N ILE A 550 3.35 22.10 -15.43
CA ILE A 550 2.36 22.00 -14.35
C ILE A 550 0.93 22.19 -14.90
N ILE A 551 0.71 23.19 -15.75
CA ILE A 551 -0.60 23.39 -16.39
C ILE A 551 -1.05 22.14 -17.17
N TYR A 552 -0.11 21.47 -17.84
CA TYR A 552 -0.40 20.21 -18.54
C TYR A 552 -0.76 19.09 -17.56
N LEU A 553 -0.17 19.07 -16.36
CA LEU A 553 -0.41 18.03 -15.35
C LEU A 553 -1.70 18.26 -14.52
N VAL A 554 -2.24 19.48 -14.48
CA VAL A 554 -3.43 19.82 -13.69
C VAL A 554 -4.59 18.81 -13.87
N PRO A 555 -5.00 18.40 -15.08
CA PRO A 555 -6.11 17.45 -15.22
C PRO A 555 -5.83 16.10 -14.56
N TYR A 556 -4.58 15.61 -14.61
CA TYR A 556 -4.18 14.36 -13.99
C TYR A 556 -4.17 14.47 -12.47
N ASP A 557 -3.58 15.55 -11.95
CA ASP A 557 -3.44 15.77 -10.51
C ASP A 557 -4.81 16.03 -9.85
N THR A 558 -5.70 16.75 -10.54
CA THR A 558 -7.07 17.01 -10.10
C THR A 558 -7.87 15.69 -10.03
N PHE A 559 -7.76 14.85 -11.06
CA PHE A 559 -8.40 13.53 -11.05
C PHE A 559 -7.93 12.71 -9.85
N LEU A 560 -6.62 12.61 -9.62
CA LEU A 560 -6.04 11.87 -8.49
C LEU A 560 -6.42 12.46 -7.13
N MET A 561 -6.61 13.78 -7.05
CA MET A 561 -7.05 14.43 -5.81
C MET A 561 -8.52 14.12 -5.50
N GLU A 562 -9.38 14.09 -6.50
CA GLU A 562 -10.83 13.93 -6.36
C GLU A 562 -11.25 12.47 -6.23
N ASN A 563 -10.47 11.54 -6.75
CA ASN A 563 -10.83 10.13 -6.81
C ASN A 563 -9.86 9.26 -6.00
N LYS A 564 -10.41 8.22 -5.43
CA LYS A 564 -9.66 7.08 -4.88
C LYS A 564 -9.51 6.07 -6.01
N ASP A 565 -8.43 6.20 -6.78
CA ASP A 565 -8.13 5.28 -7.86
C ASP A 565 -7.89 3.86 -7.32
N ASP A 566 -8.39 2.84 -8.02
CA ASP A 566 -8.33 1.43 -7.60
C ASP A 566 -8.99 1.11 -6.24
N SER A 567 -10.03 1.84 -5.84
CA SER A 567 -10.78 1.56 -4.59
C SER A 567 -11.64 0.30 -4.74
N ARG A 568 -11.00 -0.88 -4.83
CA ARG A 568 -11.73 -2.15 -5.01
C ARG A 568 -12.41 -2.64 -3.76
N ILE A 569 -11.77 -2.46 -2.60
CA ILE A 569 -12.35 -2.80 -1.30
C ILE A 569 -12.09 -1.62 -0.37
N GLU A 570 -13.13 -0.86 -0.08
CA GLU A 570 -13.08 0.22 0.90
C GLU A 570 -13.01 -0.35 2.32
N TRP A 571 -12.32 0.37 3.20
CA TRP A 571 -12.21 -0.02 4.60
C TRP A 571 -13.57 -0.18 5.29
N SER A 572 -14.49 0.72 5.01
CA SER A 572 -15.84 0.67 5.59
C SER A 572 -16.55 -0.64 5.25
N ILE A 573 -16.47 -1.08 4.00
CA ILE A 573 -17.11 -2.32 3.56
C ILE A 573 -16.41 -3.53 4.16
N LEU A 574 -15.08 -3.57 4.15
CA LEU A 574 -14.35 -4.69 4.76
C LEU A 574 -14.61 -4.78 6.27
N SER A 575 -14.69 -3.64 6.97
CA SER A 575 -15.01 -3.59 8.39
C SER A 575 -16.43 -4.08 8.65
N ASP A 576 -17.41 -3.61 7.86
CA ASP A 576 -18.79 -4.07 7.95
C ASP A 576 -18.90 -5.59 7.74
N LEU A 577 -18.22 -6.12 6.71
CA LEU A 577 -18.20 -7.56 6.44
C LEU A 577 -17.61 -8.36 7.61
N ALA A 578 -16.55 -7.83 8.23
CA ALA A 578 -15.91 -8.47 9.36
C ALA A 578 -16.80 -8.47 10.62
N ASP A 579 -17.66 -7.46 10.79
CA ASP A 579 -18.56 -7.37 11.95
C ASP A 579 -19.67 -8.44 11.96
N PHE A 580 -19.89 -9.14 10.84
CA PHE A 580 -20.90 -10.19 10.73
C PHE A 580 -20.40 -11.58 11.10
N ALA A 581 -19.10 -11.80 11.19
CA ALA A 581 -18.55 -13.14 11.41
C ALA A 581 -17.76 -13.24 12.71
N ASP A 582 -17.99 -14.31 13.45
CA ASP A 582 -17.27 -14.66 14.67
C ASP A 582 -16.21 -15.75 14.42
N GLU A 583 -15.23 -15.86 15.29
CA GLU A 583 -14.10 -16.80 15.16
C GLU A 583 -14.51 -18.29 15.06
N ASN A 584 -15.69 -18.64 15.57
CA ASN A 584 -16.24 -20.00 15.55
C ASN A 584 -17.10 -20.31 14.33
N GLU A 585 -17.34 -19.34 13.46
CA GLU A 585 -18.19 -19.46 12.28
C GLU A 585 -17.39 -19.80 11.03
N CYS A 586 -18.11 -20.16 9.96
CA CYS A 586 -17.55 -20.40 8.64
C CYS A 586 -18.11 -19.40 7.63
N ILE A 587 -17.24 -18.85 6.80
CA ILE A 587 -17.59 -17.98 5.68
C ILE A 587 -17.35 -18.75 4.39
N VAL A 588 -18.40 -19.01 3.62
CA VAL A 588 -18.30 -19.52 2.27
C VAL A 588 -18.26 -18.32 1.32
N ILE A 589 -17.23 -18.23 0.52
CA ILE A 589 -16.97 -17.07 -0.33
C ILE A 589 -17.10 -17.49 -1.79
N SER A 590 -17.97 -16.81 -2.55
CA SER A 590 -18.12 -17.07 -3.99
C SER A 590 -16.81 -16.83 -4.72
N ARG A 591 -16.62 -17.52 -5.85
CA ARG A 591 -15.38 -17.46 -6.65
C ARG A 591 -15.02 -16.05 -7.10
N SER A 592 -16.01 -15.18 -7.31
CA SER A 592 -15.79 -13.77 -7.66
C SER A 592 -15.06 -12.97 -6.56
N TYR A 593 -15.18 -13.40 -5.29
CA TYR A 593 -14.60 -12.68 -4.15
C TYR A 593 -13.50 -13.44 -3.41
N VAL A 594 -13.37 -14.76 -3.61
CA VAL A 594 -12.43 -15.56 -2.84
C VAL A 594 -10.99 -15.03 -2.94
N SER A 595 -10.56 -14.67 -4.14
CA SER A 595 -9.23 -14.12 -4.38
C SER A 595 -8.97 -12.77 -3.70
N ARG A 596 -10.05 -12.01 -3.43
CA ARG A 596 -9.93 -10.66 -2.87
C ARG A 596 -10.17 -10.63 -1.35
N LEU A 597 -11.13 -11.39 -0.85
CA LEU A 597 -11.65 -11.23 0.51
C LEU A 597 -11.34 -12.39 1.46
N TRP A 598 -10.93 -13.56 0.94
CA TRP A 598 -10.69 -14.74 1.79
C TRP A 598 -9.74 -14.44 2.96
N LEU A 599 -8.51 -14.00 2.65
CA LEU A 599 -7.49 -13.78 3.69
C LEU A 599 -7.73 -12.52 4.53
N PRO A 600 -8.17 -11.38 3.98
CA PRO A 600 -8.55 -10.23 4.79
C PRO A 600 -9.63 -10.54 5.82
N LEU A 601 -10.74 -11.17 5.42
CA LEU A 601 -11.83 -11.50 6.33
C LEU A 601 -11.39 -12.51 7.39
N ARG A 602 -10.74 -13.60 6.97
CA ARG A 602 -10.16 -14.58 7.89
C ARG A 602 -9.24 -13.93 8.92
N SER A 603 -8.43 -12.97 8.49
CA SER A 603 -7.49 -12.28 9.37
C SER A 603 -8.15 -11.35 10.36
N MET A 604 -9.25 -10.72 9.97
CA MET A 604 -9.97 -9.78 10.82
C MET A 604 -10.91 -10.48 11.81
N THR A 605 -11.58 -11.52 11.37
CA THR A 605 -12.63 -12.20 12.16
C THR A 605 -12.12 -13.41 12.94
N GLY A 606 -11.07 -14.06 12.46
CA GLY A 606 -10.67 -15.38 12.94
C GLY A 606 -11.57 -16.52 12.46
N ALA A 607 -12.68 -16.20 11.78
CA ALA A 607 -13.61 -17.19 11.21
C ALA A 607 -12.91 -18.09 10.18
N LYS A 608 -13.44 -19.29 9.98
CA LYS A 608 -13.00 -20.14 8.88
C LYS A 608 -13.55 -19.58 7.56
N ALA A 609 -12.73 -19.61 6.53
CA ALA A 609 -13.13 -19.12 5.21
C ALA A 609 -12.80 -20.14 4.14
N VAL A 610 -13.79 -20.52 3.34
CA VAL A 610 -13.66 -21.52 2.27
C VAL A 610 -14.29 -21.02 0.97
N PRO A 611 -13.77 -21.40 -0.19
CA PRO A 611 -14.42 -21.09 -1.47
C PRO A 611 -15.72 -21.84 -1.65
N GLU A 612 -16.69 -21.22 -2.32
CA GLU A 612 -17.95 -21.85 -2.72
C GLU A 612 -17.67 -22.92 -3.78
N ASP A 613 -18.17 -24.15 -3.58
CA ASP A 613 -18.25 -25.18 -4.60
C ASP A 613 -19.61 -25.14 -5.31
N GLU A 614 -19.67 -24.45 -6.44
CA GLU A 614 -20.91 -24.34 -7.24
C GLU A 614 -21.43 -25.68 -7.73
N ASN A 615 -20.62 -26.75 -7.70
CA ASN A 615 -21.01 -28.11 -8.13
C ASN A 615 -21.52 -28.97 -6.98
N ASP A 616 -21.40 -28.50 -5.74
CA ASP A 616 -21.81 -29.23 -4.55
C ASP A 616 -22.82 -28.44 -3.70
N PRO A 617 -24.11 -28.58 -3.99
CA PRO A 617 -25.15 -27.86 -3.25
C PRO A 617 -25.23 -28.26 -1.77
N GLU A 618 -24.66 -29.40 -1.36
CA GLU A 618 -24.66 -29.88 0.03
C GLU A 618 -23.50 -29.32 0.86
N GLN A 619 -22.54 -28.61 0.23
CA GLN A 619 -21.38 -28.04 0.92
C GLN A 619 -21.78 -27.16 2.11
N ILE A 620 -22.73 -26.24 1.88
CA ILE A 620 -23.17 -25.28 2.90
C ILE A 620 -23.87 -26.01 4.04
N GLU A 621 -24.71 -26.99 3.75
CA GLU A 621 -25.39 -27.80 4.77
C GLU A 621 -24.41 -28.57 5.65
N ARG A 622 -23.36 -29.19 5.03
CA ARG A 622 -22.32 -29.88 5.80
C ARG A 622 -21.53 -28.94 6.70
N LEU A 623 -21.17 -27.75 6.18
CA LEU A 623 -20.49 -26.73 6.96
C LEU A 623 -21.37 -26.19 8.09
N ALA A 624 -22.67 -25.98 7.83
CA ALA A 624 -23.62 -25.54 8.85
C ALA A 624 -23.83 -26.62 9.94
N ALA A 625 -23.85 -27.89 9.56
CA ALA A 625 -23.90 -28.98 10.54
C ALA A 625 -22.67 -29.01 11.47
N ARG A 626 -21.53 -28.52 10.99
CA ARG A 626 -20.28 -28.49 11.75
C ARG A 626 -20.08 -27.21 12.58
N TYR A 627 -20.38 -26.06 11.99
CA TYR A 627 -20.11 -24.74 12.59
C TYR A 627 -21.39 -24.08 13.16
N GLY A 628 -22.56 -24.66 12.95
CA GLY A 628 -23.86 -24.12 13.35
C GLY A 628 -24.39 -23.05 12.40
N ARG A 629 -23.61 -21.99 12.18
CA ARG A 629 -23.95 -20.90 11.25
C ARG A 629 -22.88 -20.79 10.16
N VAL A 630 -23.34 -20.58 8.93
CA VAL A 630 -22.47 -20.33 7.77
C VAL A 630 -22.88 -19.01 7.15
N LEU A 631 -21.93 -18.14 6.92
CA LEU A 631 -22.11 -16.92 6.17
C LEU A 631 -21.74 -17.17 4.70
N VAL A 632 -22.59 -16.77 3.77
CA VAL A 632 -22.32 -16.90 2.34
C VAL A 632 -22.13 -15.52 1.74
N LEU A 633 -20.90 -15.23 1.34
CA LEU A 633 -20.50 -13.99 0.70
C LEU A 633 -20.55 -14.16 -0.82
N THR A 634 -21.44 -13.43 -1.48
CA THR A 634 -21.71 -13.60 -2.92
C THR A 634 -22.17 -12.31 -3.60
N ASP A 635 -22.03 -12.24 -4.92
CA ASP A 635 -22.62 -11.23 -5.80
C ASP A 635 -24.05 -11.61 -6.24
N LYS A 636 -24.45 -12.87 -6.03
CA LYS A 636 -25.74 -13.40 -6.47
C LYS A 636 -26.83 -13.13 -5.46
N SER A 637 -28.07 -13.05 -5.92
CA SER A 637 -29.24 -13.08 -5.05
C SER A 637 -29.63 -14.53 -4.77
N LEU A 638 -29.63 -14.94 -3.49
CA LEU A 638 -30.06 -16.26 -3.06
C LEU A 638 -31.53 -16.16 -2.59
N TYR A 639 -32.39 -17.01 -3.15
CA TYR A 639 -33.85 -16.95 -2.92
C TYR A 639 -34.40 -18.18 -2.18
N ALA A 640 -33.55 -19.05 -1.67
CA ALA A 640 -34.00 -20.21 -0.92
C ALA A 640 -34.42 -19.82 0.51
N GLU A 641 -35.38 -20.53 1.08
CA GLU A 641 -35.91 -20.22 2.41
C GLU A 641 -34.89 -20.28 3.55
N ASP A 642 -33.81 -21.04 3.35
CA ASP A 642 -32.76 -21.24 4.35
C ASP A 642 -31.72 -20.11 4.38
N TYR A 643 -31.79 -19.17 3.45
CA TYR A 643 -30.86 -18.04 3.37
C TYR A 643 -31.53 -16.75 3.85
N THR A 644 -30.90 -16.11 4.83
CA THR A 644 -31.31 -14.78 5.30
C THR A 644 -30.27 -13.74 4.88
N LEU A 645 -30.69 -12.75 4.09
CA LEU A 645 -29.82 -11.63 3.73
C LEU A 645 -29.50 -10.81 4.98
N VAL A 646 -28.22 -10.72 5.37
CA VAL A 646 -27.76 -9.96 6.54
C VAL A 646 -27.03 -8.69 6.17
N TYR A 647 -26.44 -8.63 4.97
CA TYR A 647 -25.74 -7.46 4.47
C TYR A 647 -25.84 -7.35 2.94
N SER A 648 -25.97 -6.13 2.46
CA SER A 648 -25.91 -5.83 1.03
C SER A 648 -25.32 -4.44 0.83
N ASN A 649 -24.37 -4.35 -0.07
CA ASN A 649 -23.74 -3.09 -0.45
C ASN A 649 -23.28 -3.17 -1.92
N VAL A 650 -22.69 -2.10 -2.43
CA VAL A 650 -22.11 -2.01 -3.76
C VAL A 650 -20.66 -1.57 -3.62
N LEU A 651 -19.78 -2.37 -4.17
CA LEU A 651 -18.37 -2.01 -4.30
C LEU A 651 -18.23 -1.08 -5.52
N HIS A 652 -17.76 0.13 -5.28
CA HIS A 652 -17.43 1.07 -6.34
C HIS A 652 -15.91 1.10 -6.52
N HIS A 653 -15.45 0.80 -7.72
CA HIS A 653 -14.04 1.03 -8.02
C HIS A 653 -13.86 1.78 -9.32
N ILE A 654 -12.84 2.62 -9.33
CA ILE A 654 -12.44 3.43 -10.48
C ILE A 654 -11.07 2.95 -10.91
N GLU A 655 -10.96 2.55 -12.17
CA GLU A 655 -9.68 2.15 -12.75
C GLU A 655 -9.24 3.16 -13.80
N ASP A 656 -7.97 3.53 -13.78
CA ASP A 656 -7.37 4.37 -14.79
C ASP A 656 -7.13 3.56 -16.09
N ASP A 657 -7.53 4.14 -17.21
CA ASP A 657 -7.27 3.60 -18.53
C ASP A 657 -6.58 4.64 -19.40
N LEU A 658 -5.42 4.30 -19.90
CA LEU A 658 -4.72 5.13 -20.86
C LEU A 658 -5.32 4.97 -22.26
N ASN A 659 -6.46 5.55 -22.49
CA ASN A 659 -7.04 5.58 -23.82
C ASN A 659 -6.22 6.49 -24.76
N THR A 660 -5.13 5.95 -25.26
CA THR A 660 -4.18 6.66 -26.12
C THR A 660 -4.45 6.48 -27.60
N THR A 661 -5.61 5.99 -28.01
CA THR A 661 -5.88 5.74 -29.43
C THR A 661 -5.58 6.99 -30.25
N GLY A 662 -4.42 7.01 -30.90
CA GLY A 662 -3.94 8.12 -31.72
C GLY A 662 -3.36 9.34 -30.97
N LYS A 663 -3.18 9.29 -29.62
CA LYS A 663 -2.65 10.42 -28.85
C LYS A 663 -1.30 10.09 -28.21
N ILE A 664 -0.25 10.84 -28.57
CA ILE A 664 1.09 10.72 -27.97
C ILE A 664 1.14 11.42 -26.60
N ALA A 665 0.35 12.46 -26.42
CA ALA A 665 0.29 13.26 -25.21
C ALA A 665 -1.16 13.62 -24.90
N PRO A 666 -1.91 12.72 -24.24
CA PRO A 666 -3.29 13.00 -23.85
C PRO A 666 -3.35 14.13 -22.81
N MET A 667 -4.46 14.84 -22.76
CA MET A 667 -4.68 15.89 -21.75
C MET A 667 -5.19 15.33 -20.42
N SER A 668 -5.73 14.12 -20.42
CA SER A 668 -6.15 13.37 -19.25
C SER A 668 -6.14 11.89 -19.58
N LEU A 669 -6.08 11.05 -18.57
CA LEU A 669 -6.36 9.63 -18.71
C LEU A 669 -7.85 9.40 -18.90
N GLY A 670 -8.24 8.33 -19.59
CA GLY A 670 -9.55 7.73 -19.45
C GLY A 670 -9.65 7.05 -18.09
N TYR A 671 -10.85 6.83 -17.67
CA TYR A 671 -11.14 5.96 -16.52
C TYR A 671 -12.47 5.25 -16.77
N TRP A 672 -12.67 4.15 -16.10
CA TRP A 672 -13.94 3.45 -16.07
C TRP A 672 -14.27 3.08 -14.61
N SER A 673 -15.54 3.07 -14.30
CA SER A 673 -16.03 2.66 -12.99
C SER A 673 -16.75 1.33 -13.13
N VAL A 674 -16.58 0.48 -12.13
CA VAL A 674 -17.29 -0.78 -12.01
C VAL A 674 -17.99 -0.81 -10.67
N ASP A 675 -19.28 -1.18 -10.73
CA ASP A 675 -20.11 -1.40 -9.57
C ASP A 675 -20.35 -2.89 -9.43
N GLU A 676 -19.97 -3.46 -8.32
CA GLU A 676 -20.15 -4.87 -8.02
C GLU A 676 -21.01 -5.02 -6.78
N ASP A 677 -22.13 -5.75 -6.90
CA ASP A 677 -22.97 -6.07 -5.74
C ASP A 677 -22.24 -7.01 -4.79
N ILE A 678 -22.27 -6.73 -3.50
CA ILE A 678 -21.73 -7.60 -2.46
C ILE A 678 -22.81 -7.87 -1.43
N ARG A 679 -23.05 -9.13 -1.15
CA ARG A 679 -24.11 -9.60 -0.24
C ARG A 679 -23.56 -10.65 0.70
N ILE A 680 -24.00 -10.62 1.94
CA ILE A 680 -23.85 -11.73 2.89
C ILE A 680 -25.22 -12.29 3.21
N TYR A 681 -25.34 -13.59 3.07
CA TYR A 681 -26.45 -14.38 3.55
C TYR A 681 -26.00 -15.21 4.74
N SER A 682 -26.82 -15.28 5.76
CA SER A 682 -26.70 -16.28 6.82
C SER A 682 -27.45 -17.53 6.40
N TYR A 683 -26.78 -18.68 6.46
CA TYR A 683 -27.38 -19.98 6.34
C TYR A 683 -27.24 -20.69 7.68
N ASP A 684 -28.35 -20.89 8.33
CA ASP A 684 -28.44 -21.66 9.57
C ASP A 684 -29.84 -22.32 9.67
N LYS A 685 -29.91 -23.40 10.40
CA LYS A 685 -31.24 -24.00 10.72
C LYS A 685 -32.05 -23.09 11.65
N TYR A 686 -31.39 -22.08 12.27
CA TYR A 686 -31.97 -21.07 13.13
C TYR A 686 -31.88 -19.70 12.45
N ARG A 687 -32.94 -18.90 12.65
CA ARG A 687 -33.01 -17.56 12.08
C ARG A 687 -32.95 -16.50 13.15
N PHE A 688 -31.95 -15.64 13.06
CA PHE A 688 -31.68 -14.57 14.02
C PHE A 688 -32.20 -13.21 13.57
N MET A 689 -32.70 -13.08 12.34
CA MET A 689 -33.27 -11.84 11.84
C MET A 689 -34.45 -12.12 10.95
N TYR A 690 -35.57 -11.44 11.25
CA TYR A 690 -36.81 -11.50 10.53
C TYR A 690 -37.15 -10.11 10.02
N THR A 691 -37.33 -9.95 8.73
CA THR A 691 -37.71 -8.68 8.13
C THR A 691 -39.13 -8.73 7.60
N ALA A 692 -39.85 -7.61 7.72
CA ALA A 692 -41.18 -7.54 7.15
C ALA A 692 -41.21 -7.76 5.64
N ALA A 693 -40.14 -7.43 4.96
CA ALA A 693 -40.01 -7.57 3.50
C ALA A 693 -39.87 -9.04 3.05
N GLU A 694 -39.07 -9.83 3.76
CA GLU A 694 -38.69 -11.19 3.37
C GLU A 694 -39.46 -12.27 4.12
N ASP A 695 -39.78 -12.03 5.40
CA ASP A 695 -40.41 -13.00 6.29
C ASP A 695 -41.87 -12.70 6.58
N TYR A 696 -42.54 -11.95 5.72
CA TYR A 696 -43.95 -11.57 5.92
C TYR A 696 -44.88 -12.79 6.13
N SER A 697 -44.59 -13.91 5.47
CA SER A 697 -45.35 -15.16 5.63
C SER A 697 -45.24 -15.78 7.03
N ARG A 698 -44.20 -15.44 7.78
CA ARG A 698 -43.98 -15.87 9.18
C ARG A 698 -44.55 -14.91 10.20
N MET A 699 -45.20 -13.84 9.74
CA MET A 699 -45.83 -12.84 10.59
C MET A 699 -47.34 -12.95 10.52
N SER A 700 -47.98 -12.83 11.66
CA SER A 700 -49.44 -12.76 11.78
C SER A 700 -49.85 -11.55 12.63
N GLY A 701 -51.09 -11.09 12.50
CA GLY A 701 -51.53 -9.87 13.17
C GLY A 701 -50.86 -8.60 12.62
N VAL A 702 -50.49 -8.64 11.34
CA VAL A 702 -49.83 -7.52 10.62
C VAL A 702 -50.61 -7.16 9.35
N SER A 703 -50.61 -5.88 9.02
CA SER A 703 -51.19 -5.36 7.78
C SER A 703 -50.33 -5.72 6.57
N GLY A 704 -50.87 -5.52 5.37
CA GLY A 704 -50.07 -5.69 4.14
C GLY A 704 -48.77 -4.88 4.16
N LEU A 705 -47.74 -5.40 3.48
CA LEU A 705 -46.42 -4.81 3.41
C LEU A 705 -46.46 -3.41 2.77
N GLU A 706 -45.89 -2.42 3.47
CA GLU A 706 -45.70 -1.06 2.98
C GLU A 706 -44.20 -0.83 2.64
N SER A 707 -43.82 -1.11 1.42
CA SER A 707 -42.41 -1.04 0.92
C SER A 707 -41.48 -2.02 1.64
N TYR A 708 -40.99 -1.70 2.83
CA TYR A 708 -40.00 -2.47 3.60
C TYR A 708 -40.43 -2.71 5.07
N PHE A 709 -41.65 -2.38 5.44
CA PHE A 709 -42.23 -2.62 6.79
C PHE A 709 -43.70 -2.96 6.73
N CYS A 710 -44.25 -3.51 7.81
CA CYS A 710 -45.68 -3.72 8.00
C CYS A 710 -46.15 -3.13 9.33
N TRP A 711 -47.43 -2.72 9.43
CA TRP A 711 -48.05 -2.32 10.68
C TRP A 711 -48.58 -3.54 11.39
N THR A 712 -48.51 -3.60 12.73
CA THR A 712 -49.40 -4.51 13.46
C THR A 712 -50.85 -4.02 13.26
N ASP A 713 -51.76 -4.91 13.00
CA ASP A 713 -53.18 -4.60 12.74
C ASP A 713 -54.12 -5.14 13.82
N SER A 714 -53.56 -5.76 14.85
CA SER A 714 -54.21 -6.28 16.03
C SER A 714 -53.44 -5.93 17.29
N GLU A 715 -54.02 -6.09 18.47
CA GLU A 715 -53.33 -5.89 19.75
C GLU A 715 -52.22 -6.93 19.99
N GLU A 716 -52.20 -8.01 19.22
CA GLU A 716 -51.23 -9.09 19.27
C GLU A 716 -50.76 -9.40 17.85
N ALA A 717 -49.49 -9.14 17.57
CA ALA A 717 -48.81 -9.60 16.36
C ALA A 717 -47.84 -10.71 16.75
N GLN A 718 -47.60 -11.66 15.84
CA GLN A 718 -46.70 -12.79 16.09
C GLN A 718 -45.67 -12.92 14.98
N VAL A 719 -44.47 -13.35 15.36
CA VAL A 719 -43.39 -13.71 14.44
C VAL A 719 -42.93 -15.14 14.81
N GLU A 720 -43.05 -16.06 13.87
CA GLU A 720 -42.54 -17.42 14.02
C GLU A 720 -41.01 -17.41 13.87
N CYS A 721 -40.30 -17.79 14.93
CA CYS A 721 -38.86 -17.73 15.05
C CYS A 721 -38.24 -19.13 15.19
N LEU A 722 -37.14 -19.37 14.55
CA LEU A 722 -36.32 -20.57 14.70
C LEU A 722 -35.06 -20.22 15.49
N LEU A 723 -34.98 -20.65 16.77
CA LEU A 723 -33.90 -20.26 17.67
C LEU A 723 -33.30 -21.51 18.33
N TYR A 724 -32.03 -21.41 18.77
CA TYR A 724 -31.47 -22.36 19.72
C TYR A 724 -31.41 -21.72 21.12
N PRO A 725 -31.37 -22.51 22.20
CA PRO A 725 -31.30 -21.98 23.55
C PRO A 725 -29.99 -21.21 23.77
N ASP A 726 -30.10 -19.91 24.00
CA ASP A 726 -29.01 -19.01 24.37
C ASP A 726 -29.61 -17.71 24.95
N ASP A 727 -28.79 -16.89 25.57
CA ASP A 727 -29.15 -15.54 25.98
C ASP A 727 -29.14 -14.61 24.77
N TYR A 728 -30.24 -13.87 24.50
CA TYR A 728 -30.33 -12.94 23.39
C TYR A 728 -30.75 -11.54 23.80
N TYR A 729 -30.25 -10.55 23.00
CA TYR A 729 -30.90 -9.26 22.88
C TYR A 729 -31.86 -9.29 21.67
N ILE A 730 -33.17 -9.11 21.93
CA ILE A 730 -34.16 -8.95 20.86
C ILE A 730 -34.25 -7.48 20.51
N THR A 731 -33.91 -7.13 19.30
CA THR A 731 -34.00 -5.77 18.76
C THR A 731 -35.18 -5.69 17.81
N LEU A 732 -36.21 -4.94 18.18
CA LEU A 732 -37.35 -4.60 17.33
C LEU A 732 -37.08 -3.25 16.68
N GLU A 733 -36.88 -3.22 15.37
CA GLU A 733 -36.65 -2.00 14.59
C GLU A 733 -37.98 -1.51 13.99
N LEU A 734 -38.27 -0.23 14.19
CA LEU A 734 -39.47 0.40 13.67
C LEU A 734 -39.21 0.92 12.24
N GLY A 735 -40.13 0.62 11.31
CA GLY A 735 -40.04 1.05 9.90
C GLY A 735 -40.65 2.43 9.63
N GLY A 736 -41.18 3.10 10.63
CA GLY A 736 -41.81 4.41 10.51
C GLY A 736 -42.02 5.09 11.86
N VAL A 737 -42.48 6.33 11.83
CA VAL A 737 -42.73 7.17 13.01
C VAL A 737 -44.22 7.07 13.39
N LEU A 738 -44.50 6.77 14.64
CA LEU A 738 -45.89 6.80 15.19
C LEU A 738 -46.34 8.24 15.35
N PRO A 739 -47.59 8.58 14.94
CA PRO A 739 -48.11 9.92 15.09
C PRO A 739 -48.69 10.15 16.50
N LEU A 740 -47.86 10.07 17.54
CA LEU A 740 -48.25 10.09 18.94
C LEU A 740 -49.20 11.26 19.30
N ASP A 741 -48.85 12.47 18.85
CA ASP A 741 -49.66 13.67 19.06
C ASP A 741 -51.09 13.54 18.49
N MET A 742 -51.18 12.93 17.29
CA MET A 742 -52.47 12.79 16.60
C MET A 742 -53.33 11.66 17.21
N ILE A 743 -52.67 10.64 17.77
CA ILE A 743 -53.33 9.56 18.50
C ILE A 743 -53.74 10.03 19.89
N GLY A 744 -53.20 11.10 20.41
CA GLY A 744 -53.50 11.68 21.72
C GLY A 744 -52.83 10.96 22.89
N THR A 745 -51.62 10.46 22.69
CA THR A 745 -50.78 9.79 23.71
C THR A 745 -49.34 10.27 23.67
N ASP A 746 -48.73 10.38 24.83
CA ASP A 746 -47.31 10.72 24.94
C ASP A 746 -46.35 9.51 24.83
N SER A 747 -46.91 8.32 24.94
CA SER A 747 -46.16 7.07 24.86
C SER A 747 -47.03 5.91 24.34
N PHE A 748 -46.38 4.94 23.71
CA PHE A 748 -47.03 3.74 23.16
C PHE A 748 -46.34 2.51 23.72
N GLU A 749 -47.08 1.71 24.47
CA GLU A 749 -46.56 0.53 25.16
C GLU A 749 -46.32 -0.61 24.17
N VAL A 750 -45.16 -1.29 24.27
CA VAL A 750 -44.80 -2.48 23.49
C VAL A 750 -44.29 -3.54 24.45
N THR A 751 -45.03 -4.64 24.58
CA THR A 751 -44.65 -5.79 25.39
C THR A 751 -44.31 -6.94 24.47
N LEU A 752 -43.16 -7.57 24.69
CA LEU A 752 -42.72 -8.80 24.02
C LEU A 752 -42.97 -10.01 24.93
N LEU A 753 -43.55 -11.05 24.35
CA LEU A 753 -43.63 -12.39 24.95
C LEU A 753 -42.95 -13.37 23.98
N LEU A 754 -42.33 -14.40 24.52
CA LEU A 754 -41.78 -15.53 23.75
C LEU A 754 -42.48 -16.80 24.23
N ASP A 755 -43.17 -17.49 23.34
CA ASP A 755 -44.00 -18.65 23.63
C ASP A 755 -45.03 -18.41 24.77
N GLY A 756 -45.58 -17.21 24.86
CA GLY A 756 -46.49 -16.76 25.88
C GLY A 756 -45.85 -16.32 27.20
N GLU A 757 -44.49 -16.44 27.35
CA GLU A 757 -43.78 -15.94 28.52
C GLU A 757 -43.31 -14.52 28.30
N LYS A 758 -43.55 -13.62 29.24
CA LYS A 758 -43.20 -12.22 29.13
C LYS A 758 -41.66 -12.03 29.13
N VAL A 759 -41.12 -11.44 28.06
CA VAL A 759 -39.74 -11.02 27.94
C VAL A 759 -39.52 -9.62 28.56
N GLY A 760 -40.35 -8.65 28.19
CA GLY A 760 -40.25 -7.31 28.74
C GLY A 760 -41.29 -6.35 28.17
N THR A 761 -41.29 -5.13 28.72
CA THR A 761 -42.12 -4.02 28.23
C THR A 761 -41.28 -2.78 28.04
N GLN A 762 -41.43 -2.11 26.91
CA GLN A 762 -40.84 -0.82 26.60
C GLN A 762 -41.87 0.17 26.07
N PHE A 763 -41.50 1.43 25.99
CA PHE A 763 -42.38 2.50 25.53
C PHE A 763 -41.78 3.22 24.37
N ILE A 764 -42.54 3.41 23.30
CA ILE A 764 -42.20 4.31 22.21
C ILE A 764 -42.63 5.71 22.67
N THR A 765 -41.69 6.62 22.75
CA THR A 765 -41.88 8.03 23.12
C THR A 765 -41.34 8.92 21.99
N ALA A 766 -41.49 10.24 22.11
CA ALA A 766 -40.98 11.15 21.12
C ALA A 766 -39.45 10.97 20.87
N ASP A 767 -38.70 10.52 21.89
CA ASP A 767 -37.24 10.40 21.81
C ASP A 767 -36.74 9.18 21.03
N ASN A 768 -37.51 8.07 20.98
CA ASN A 768 -37.13 6.81 20.31
C ASN A 768 -38.11 6.39 19.20
N ASN A 769 -39.02 7.27 18.82
CA ASN A 769 -40.04 7.01 17.82
C ASN A 769 -39.39 6.87 16.41
N GLY A 770 -39.62 5.75 15.75
CA GLY A 770 -38.95 5.38 14.49
C GLY A 770 -37.59 4.75 14.71
N GLY A 771 -37.16 4.49 15.94
CA GLY A 771 -35.92 3.87 16.32
C GLY A 771 -36.00 2.38 16.62
N LYS A 772 -35.23 1.94 17.62
CA LYS A 772 -35.10 0.54 18.02
C LYS A 772 -35.54 0.35 19.47
N LEU A 773 -36.26 -0.76 19.75
CA LEU A 773 -36.53 -1.23 21.09
C LEU A 773 -35.70 -2.49 21.33
N VAL A 774 -34.99 -2.56 22.45
CA VAL A 774 -34.08 -3.67 22.76
C VAL A 774 -34.52 -4.36 24.04
N TYR A 775 -34.72 -5.66 23.99
CA TYR A 775 -35.14 -6.49 25.11
C TYR A 775 -34.09 -7.56 25.36
N LYS A 776 -33.88 -7.97 26.61
CA LYS A 776 -33.09 -9.13 26.95
C LYS A 776 -33.96 -10.32 27.23
N VAL A 777 -33.64 -11.46 26.65
CA VAL A 777 -34.24 -12.75 26.94
C VAL A 777 -33.18 -13.73 27.39
N ASP A 778 -33.43 -14.49 28.44
CA ASP A 778 -32.50 -15.48 28.98
C ASP A 778 -32.77 -16.86 28.34
N GLU A 779 -31.71 -17.69 28.24
CA GLU A 779 -31.68 -19.00 27.58
C GLU A 779 -32.86 -19.90 28.01
N ASP A 780 -33.26 -19.86 29.28
CA ASP A 780 -34.29 -20.71 29.85
C ASP A 780 -35.71 -20.51 29.25
N LYS A 781 -35.91 -19.39 28.54
CA LYS A 781 -37.15 -19.05 27.85
C LYS A 781 -37.20 -19.46 26.40
N ILE A 782 -36.11 -19.98 25.86
CA ILE A 782 -35.96 -20.29 24.45
C ILE A 782 -35.96 -21.80 24.23
N LYS A 783 -36.81 -22.24 23.34
CA LYS A 783 -36.85 -23.64 22.92
C LYS A 783 -35.95 -23.87 21.76
N ASP A 784 -35.30 -25.03 21.68
CA ASP A 784 -34.56 -25.44 20.49
C ASP A 784 -35.55 -25.66 19.32
N GLY A 785 -35.44 -24.86 18.27
CA GLY A 785 -36.29 -24.88 17.09
C GLY A 785 -37.32 -23.78 17.08
N GLU A 786 -38.61 -24.17 16.86
CA GLU A 786 -39.70 -23.23 16.68
C GLU A 786 -40.10 -22.53 17.99
N ASN A 787 -40.11 -21.20 17.95
CA ASN A 787 -40.54 -20.29 18.98
C ASN A 787 -41.51 -19.27 18.35
N VAL A 788 -42.41 -18.71 19.13
CA VAL A 788 -43.32 -17.65 18.70
C VAL A 788 -43.06 -16.40 19.52
N LEU A 789 -42.53 -15.36 18.85
CA LEU A 789 -42.42 -14.03 19.44
C LEU A 789 -43.73 -13.27 19.27
N GLU A 790 -44.38 -12.95 20.36
CA GLU A 790 -45.63 -12.16 20.38
C GLU A 790 -45.26 -10.71 20.72
N ILE A 791 -45.82 -9.79 19.92
CA ILE A 791 -45.68 -8.35 20.08
C ILE A 791 -47.04 -7.79 20.47
N GLN A 792 -47.20 -7.50 21.75
CA GLN A 792 -48.42 -6.89 22.25
C GLN A 792 -48.29 -5.37 22.29
N THR A 793 -49.24 -4.69 21.64
CA THR A 793 -49.21 -3.24 21.51
C THR A 793 -50.64 -2.69 21.34
N PRO A 794 -50.95 -1.51 21.88
CA PRO A 794 -52.21 -0.85 21.59
C PRO A 794 -52.39 -0.59 20.08
N VAL A 795 -53.64 -0.50 19.66
CA VAL A 795 -53.94 -0.18 18.26
C VAL A 795 -54.69 1.14 18.16
N TRP A 796 -54.57 1.80 17.08
CA TRP A 796 -55.18 3.08 16.77
C TRP A 796 -55.86 3.07 15.39
N LYS A 797 -56.75 4.02 15.12
CA LYS A 797 -57.42 4.13 13.82
C LYS A 797 -56.64 4.96 12.84
N ALA A 798 -56.25 4.40 11.71
CA ALA A 798 -55.54 5.09 10.63
C ALA A 798 -56.33 6.30 10.07
N ALA A 799 -57.62 6.34 10.25
CA ALA A 799 -58.51 7.45 9.93
C ALA A 799 -58.08 8.78 10.60
N VAL A 800 -57.29 8.74 11.66
CA VAL A 800 -56.69 9.92 12.33
C VAL A 800 -55.72 10.64 11.39
N LEU A 801 -54.99 9.90 10.55
CA LEU A 801 -54.07 10.44 9.55
C LEU A 801 -54.74 10.70 8.21
N ASN A 802 -55.57 9.75 7.79
CA ASN A 802 -56.29 9.80 6.52
C ASN A 802 -57.72 9.29 6.73
N PRO A 803 -58.75 10.16 6.67
CA PRO A 803 -60.11 9.77 6.89
C PRO A 803 -60.65 8.65 5.97
N ALA A 804 -60.01 8.44 4.85
CA ALA A 804 -60.35 7.35 3.92
C ALA A 804 -59.75 5.99 4.32
N ASP A 805 -58.76 5.97 5.21
CA ASP A 805 -58.10 4.76 5.69
C ASP A 805 -58.87 4.18 6.90
N THR A 806 -59.52 3.05 6.70
CA THR A 806 -60.33 2.40 7.73
C THR A 806 -59.56 1.39 8.59
N ARG A 807 -58.29 1.19 8.33
CA ARG A 807 -57.44 0.21 9.03
C ARG A 807 -57.30 0.56 10.50
N THR A 808 -57.13 -0.49 11.28
CA THR A 808 -56.61 -0.40 12.64
C THR A 808 -55.15 -0.74 12.61
N LEU A 809 -54.29 0.10 13.17
CA LEU A 809 -52.85 -0.04 13.12
C LEU A 809 -52.26 0.05 14.52
N GLY A 810 -51.20 -0.66 14.80
CA GLY A 810 -50.39 -0.54 16.02
C GLY A 810 -49.02 0.10 15.73
N ILE A 811 -47.98 -0.69 15.75
CA ILE A 811 -46.62 -0.21 15.49
C ILE A 811 -46.10 -0.66 14.10
N PRO A 812 -45.23 0.14 13.46
CA PRO A 812 -44.63 -0.24 12.18
C PRO A 812 -43.40 -1.12 12.40
N ILE A 813 -43.45 -2.39 12.06
CA ILE A 813 -42.36 -3.35 12.21
C ILE A 813 -41.59 -3.40 10.91
N LYS A 814 -40.27 -3.09 11.00
CA LYS A 814 -39.31 -3.27 9.89
C LYS A 814 -38.58 -4.59 10.03
N SER A 815 -38.03 -4.86 11.21
CA SER A 815 -37.33 -6.11 11.49
C SER A 815 -37.33 -6.47 12.96
N VAL A 816 -37.19 -7.76 13.21
CA VAL A 816 -36.92 -8.34 14.54
C VAL A 816 -35.57 -9.06 14.44
N ARG A 817 -34.62 -8.73 15.31
CA ARG A 817 -33.30 -9.33 15.35
C ARG A 817 -33.00 -9.91 16.72
N PHE A 818 -32.45 -11.13 16.71
CA PHE A 818 -31.93 -11.81 17.89
C PHE A 818 -30.39 -11.74 17.83
N SER A 819 -29.73 -11.17 18.82
CA SER A 819 -28.28 -11.08 18.90
C SER A 819 -27.85 -11.79 20.17
N PRO A 820 -26.94 -12.79 20.11
CA PRO A 820 -26.41 -13.44 21.30
C PRO A 820 -25.91 -12.40 22.31
N ALA A 821 -26.16 -12.65 23.59
CA ALA A 821 -25.78 -11.72 24.67
C ALA A 821 -24.39 -11.98 25.25
N SER A 822 -23.56 -12.77 24.56
CA SER A 822 -22.19 -13.16 24.96
C SER A 822 -21.26 -11.98 25.15
#